data_65e5b3b68db7cfa218279b5d46143a6e
#
_entry.id   65e5b3b68db7cfa218279b5d46143a6e
#
_cell.length_a   1.000
_cell.length_b   1.000
_cell.length_c   1.000
_cell.angle_alpha   90.00
_cell.angle_beta   90.00
_cell.angle_gamma   90.00
#
_symmetry.space_group_name_H-M   'P 1'
#
loop_
_entity.id
_entity.type
_entity.pdbx_description
1 polymer ?
#
loop_
_entity_poly.entity_id
_entity_poly.type
_entity_poly.pdbx_seq_one_letter_code
_entity_poly.pdbx_strand_id
1 'polypeptide(L)'
;MNLEKFTDRAKGFLQSAQTVAIRMSHQRIGPEHLLKALLEDEQGMASGLIKAAGGDAATALRETDAALAKVPAVSGGGAQQTPGLDNDAVRVLDSAEQVAQKAGDSYVTVERLLLALALASTTTAGKALATAAVTAERLNAAINALRGGRSADTAGAEDRYDALKKFARDLTEVARAGKLDPVIGRDEEIRRTIQILARRTKNNPVLIGEPGVGKTAIAEGLALRIANGDVPDSLKGRKLLSLDMGALIAGAKYRGEFEERLKGVLDEVKQAEGDIILFIDEMHTLVGAGKGEGAMDAANLIKPALSRGELHCIGATTLDEYQKHVEKDPALQRRFQPVFVGEPTVEDTISILRGLKEKYELHHGVRITDGALVSAATLSHRYIADRFLPDKAIDLMDEAASRLRMEVESKPEEIETLDRRIIQLKIEREALGKESDAASKDRLAALENELANLEQQSSELTQRWQAEKDKISAEAKIKEQLDTARIELEQAQRSGDLAKAGELQYGTIPGLERQLSEAESAAGNAMLREEVTAQDIASVVSRWTGIPVDKMLEGERDKLLNMEQLIGARVIGQQDAVAAVSKAVRRSRAGLQDPNRPLGSFLFLGPTGVGKTELTKALASFLFDDDNAMVRIDMSEYMEKHSVSRLVGAPPGYVGYEEGGVLTEAVRRRPYQVVLFDEVEKAHSDVFNILLQVLDDGRLTDGQGRTVDFSNTLIILTSNLGSQHLAALEDGQDVKEVEPKVMEIVRGHFRPEFLNRLDEVILFHRLGSNHMAPIVEIQVQRVQKLLKDRKITLALSEEAKAWLGRVGYDPVYGARPLKRAIQRYLQDPLADLLLRGEVPDGATVKVEEGDGALNLAV
;
A
#
# COMPACT_ATOMS: atom_id res chain seq x y z
N MET A 1 -56.45 1.14 8.00
CA MET A 1 -55.02 1.24 8.30
C MET A 1 -54.25 1.62 7.05
N ASN A 2 -53.58 2.75 7.04
CA ASN A 2 -52.81 3.20 5.88
C ASN A 2 -51.32 3.06 6.21
N LEU A 3 -50.69 1.98 5.68
CA LEU A 3 -49.27 1.71 5.90
C LEU A 3 -48.35 2.79 5.29
N GLU A 4 -48.84 3.63 4.40
CA GLU A 4 -48.06 4.76 3.85
C GLU A 4 -47.75 5.83 4.90
N LYS A 5 -48.51 5.86 6.01
CA LYS A 5 -48.26 6.76 7.14
C LYS A 5 -47.18 6.23 8.12
N PHE A 6 -46.59 5.09 7.89
CA PHE A 6 -45.52 4.56 8.72
C PHE A 6 -44.16 4.91 8.09
N THR A 7 -43.19 5.19 8.93
CA THR A 7 -41.80 5.36 8.47
C THR A 7 -41.28 4.07 7.81
N ASP A 8 -40.29 4.20 6.97
CA ASP A 8 -39.75 3.04 6.27
C ASP A 8 -39.15 2.02 7.25
N ARG A 9 -38.62 2.49 8.36
CA ARG A 9 -38.11 1.64 9.45
C ARG A 9 -39.28 0.93 10.19
N ALA A 10 -40.34 1.63 10.49
CA ALA A 10 -41.52 1.03 11.12
C ALA A 10 -42.18 -0.03 10.21
N LYS A 11 -42.24 0.20 8.88
CA LYS A 11 -42.67 -0.82 7.90
C LYS A 11 -41.72 -2.04 7.92
N GLY A 12 -40.40 -1.83 8.02
CA GLY A 12 -39.40 -2.91 8.15
C GLY A 12 -39.70 -3.80 9.38
N PHE A 13 -40.03 -3.22 10.53
CA PHE A 13 -40.37 -3.99 11.73
C PHE A 13 -41.70 -4.77 11.59
N LEU A 14 -42.64 -4.24 10.85
CA LEU A 14 -43.86 -5.01 10.53
C LEU A 14 -43.56 -6.25 9.67
N GLN A 15 -42.64 -6.13 8.71
CA GLN A 15 -42.16 -7.25 7.91
C GLN A 15 -41.34 -8.23 8.74
N SER A 16 -40.50 -7.72 9.64
CA SER A 16 -39.72 -8.55 10.58
C SER A 16 -40.64 -9.34 11.52
N ALA A 17 -41.72 -8.71 12.04
CA ALA A 17 -42.71 -9.39 12.86
C ALA A 17 -43.44 -10.50 12.08
N GLN A 18 -43.69 -10.29 10.79
CA GLN A 18 -44.24 -11.33 9.90
C GLN A 18 -43.24 -12.51 9.74
N THR A 19 -41.94 -12.21 9.56
CA THR A 19 -40.90 -13.22 9.47
C THR A 19 -40.77 -14.01 10.77
N VAL A 20 -40.89 -13.36 11.94
CA VAL A 20 -40.91 -14.04 13.25
C VAL A 20 -42.12 -14.98 13.33
N ALA A 21 -43.32 -14.55 12.92
CA ALA A 21 -44.50 -15.38 12.92
C ALA A 21 -44.37 -16.62 12.01
N ILE A 22 -43.80 -16.43 10.80
CA ILE A 22 -43.50 -17.56 9.86
C ILE A 22 -42.51 -18.54 10.47
N ARG A 23 -41.40 -18.05 11.04
CA ARG A 23 -40.36 -18.85 11.66
C ARG A 23 -40.91 -19.70 12.81
N MET A 24 -41.89 -19.17 13.56
CA MET A 24 -42.50 -19.85 14.67
C MET A 24 -43.76 -20.67 14.27
N SER A 25 -44.10 -20.69 12.97
CA SER A 25 -45.27 -21.37 12.42
C SER A 25 -46.61 -20.86 12.99
N HIS A 26 -46.70 -19.57 13.31
CA HIS A 26 -47.92 -18.92 13.78
C HIS A 26 -48.72 -18.39 12.60
N GLN A 27 -50.06 -18.55 12.67
CA GLN A 27 -50.99 -18.12 11.60
C GLN A 27 -51.33 -16.63 11.64
N ARG A 28 -51.10 -15.96 12.76
CA ARG A 28 -51.42 -14.56 12.96
C ARG A 28 -50.26 -13.82 13.63
N ILE A 29 -50.12 -12.55 13.26
CA ILE A 29 -49.12 -11.64 13.84
C ILE A 29 -49.83 -10.90 14.98
N GLY A 30 -49.43 -11.18 16.22
CA GLY A 30 -49.90 -10.50 17.43
C GLY A 30 -48.93 -9.40 17.89
N PRO A 31 -49.31 -8.59 18.91
CA PRO A 31 -48.45 -7.57 19.51
C PRO A 31 -47.10 -8.08 20.02
N GLU A 32 -47.02 -9.35 20.47
CA GLU A 32 -45.80 -10.00 20.91
C GLU A 32 -44.79 -10.22 19.77
N HIS A 33 -45.23 -10.46 18.54
CA HIS A 33 -44.36 -10.55 17.38
C HIS A 33 -43.75 -9.19 17.03
N LEU A 34 -44.56 -8.11 17.13
CA LEU A 34 -44.09 -6.74 16.93
C LEU A 34 -43.06 -6.37 17.99
N LEU A 35 -43.33 -6.66 19.27
CA LEU A 35 -42.41 -6.37 20.34
C LEU A 35 -41.10 -7.15 20.20
N LYS A 36 -41.18 -8.42 19.84
CA LYS A 36 -39.98 -9.24 19.58
C LYS A 36 -39.13 -8.67 18.46
N ALA A 37 -39.74 -8.31 17.32
CA ALA A 37 -39.02 -7.71 16.22
C ALA A 37 -38.33 -6.39 16.63
N LEU A 38 -38.97 -5.57 17.47
CA LEU A 38 -38.39 -4.32 17.98
C LEU A 38 -37.25 -4.54 18.97
N LEU A 39 -37.28 -5.61 19.77
CA LEU A 39 -36.25 -5.94 20.77
C LEU A 39 -35.05 -6.67 20.17
N GLU A 40 -35.22 -7.36 19.04
CA GLU A 40 -34.17 -8.02 18.27
C GLU A 40 -33.44 -7.08 17.29
N ASP A 41 -33.75 -5.78 17.29
CA ASP A 41 -33.14 -4.77 16.44
C ASP A 41 -31.66 -4.59 16.76
N GLU A 42 -30.78 -4.84 15.77
CA GLU A 42 -29.32 -4.66 15.89
C GLU A 42 -28.91 -3.22 16.25
N GLN A 43 -29.69 -2.24 15.81
CA GLN A 43 -29.48 -0.82 16.16
C GLN A 43 -29.94 -0.46 17.58
N GLY A 44 -30.69 -1.36 18.22
CA GLY A 44 -31.00 -1.31 19.65
C GLY A 44 -31.87 -0.12 20.10
N MET A 45 -32.59 0.58 19.20
CA MET A 45 -33.39 1.76 19.57
C MET A 45 -34.44 1.44 20.64
N ALA A 46 -35.23 0.39 20.44
CA ALA A 46 -36.27 -0.01 21.41
C ALA A 46 -35.67 -0.40 22.75
N SER A 47 -34.58 -1.17 22.74
CA SER A 47 -33.82 -1.56 23.94
C SER A 47 -33.20 -0.35 24.66
N GLY A 48 -32.68 0.63 23.93
CA GLY A 48 -32.16 1.90 24.44
C GLY A 48 -33.25 2.73 25.14
N LEU A 49 -34.42 2.89 24.52
CA LEU A 49 -35.57 3.60 25.10
C LEU A 49 -36.10 2.93 26.35
N ILE A 50 -36.18 1.59 26.37
CA ILE A 50 -36.58 0.83 27.57
C ILE A 50 -35.62 1.09 28.72
N LYS A 51 -34.30 1.06 28.48
CA LYS A 51 -33.27 1.38 29.51
C LYS A 51 -33.39 2.85 29.96
N ALA A 52 -33.54 3.80 29.05
CA ALA A 52 -33.73 5.21 29.37
C ALA A 52 -35.03 5.45 30.20
N ALA A 53 -36.08 4.67 29.98
CA ALA A 53 -37.30 4.70 30.79
C ALA A 53 -37.14 4.00 32.18
N GLY A 54 -35.96 3.47 32.52
CA GLY A 54 -35.68 2.77 33.77
C GLY A 54 -36.15 1.31 33.79
N GLY A 55 -36.41 0.72 32.61
CA GLY A 55 -36.79 -0.69 32.45
C GLY A 55 -35.61 -1.60 32.07
N ASP A 56 -35.87 -2.91 32.07
CA ASP A 56 -34.91 -3.94 31.65
C ASP A 56 -35.34 -4.60 30.32
N ALA A 57 -34.58 -4.31 29.25
CA ALA A 57 -34.85 -4.82 27.91
C ALA A 57 -34.68 -6.36 27.82
N ALA A 58 -33.76 -6.95 28.60
CA ALA A 58 -33.53 -8.38 28.61
C ALA A 58 -34.74 -9.12 29.23
N THR A 59 -35.33 -8.55 30.28
CA THR A 59 -36.52 -9.06 30.89
C THR A 59 -37.74 -8.94 29.95
N ALA A 60 -37.88 -7.77 29.24
CA ALA A 60 -38.89 -7.59 28.22
C ALA A 60 -38.82 -8.64 27.12
N LEU A 61 -37.62 -8.94 26.64
CA LEU A 61 -37.41 -9.95 25.58
C LEU A 61 -37.77 -11.35 26.08
N ARG A 62 -37.30 -11.74 27.27
CA ARG A 62 -37.57 -13.05 27.88
C ARG A 62 -39.08 -13.29 28.10
N GLU A 63 -39.79 -12.28 28.60
CA GLU A 63 -41.24 -12.39 28.79
C GLU A 63 -41.99 -12.43 27.45
N THR A 64 -41.50 -11.72 26.44
CA THR A 64 -42.03 -11.77 25.08
C THR A 64 -41.84 -13.15 24.47
N ASP A 65 -40.69 -13.78 24.63
CA ASP A 65 -40.40 -15.13 24.17
C ASP A 65 -41.29 -16.17 24.89
N ALA A 66 -41.47 -16.02 26.19
CA ALA A 66 -42.35 -16.87 26.98
C ALA A 66 -43.82 -16.72 26.55
N ALA A 67 -44.24 -15.53 26.10
CA ALA A 67 -45.58 -15.29 25.53
C ALA A 67 -45.72 -15.93 24.15
N LEU A 68 -44.73 -15.79 23.28
CA LEU A 68 -44.74 -16.38 21.95
C LEU A 68 -44.75 -17.89 21.98
N ALA A 69 -44.04 -18.52 22.95
CA ALA A 69 -44.07 -19.99 23.15
C ALA A 69 -45.45 -20.56 23.49
N LYS A 70 -46.39 -19.72 23.95
CA LYS A 70 -47.79 -20.11 24.26
C LYS A 70 -48.76 -19.98 23.10
N VAL A 71 -48.31 -19.31 22.02
CA VAL A 71 -49.15 -19.12 20.80
C VAL A 71 -49.18 -20.45 20.05
N PRO A 72 -50.37 -20.95 19.64
CA PRO A 72 -50.46 -22.24 18.95
C PRO A 72 -49.70 -22.23 17.61
N ALA A 73 -48.78 -23.15 17.46
CA ALA A 73 -48.08 -23.41 16.20
C ALA A 73 -48.88 -24.43 15.36
N VAL A 74 -48.99 -24.19 14.06
CA VAL A 74 -49.71 -25.09 13.14
C VAL A 74 -48.72 -25.86 12.31
N SER A 75 -48.64 -27.17 12.56
CA SER A 75 -47.84 -28.12 11.78
C SER A 75 -48.75 -28.88 10.80
N GLY A 76 -48.66 -28.64 9.51
CA GLY A 76 -49.41 -29.37 8.48
C GLY A 76 -49.73 -28.55 7.24
N GLY A 77 -50.17 -29.15 6.14
CA GLY A 77 -50.30 -28.61 4.77
C GLY A 77 -51.10 -27.31 4.51
N GLY A 78 -51.39 -26.50 5.52
CA GLY A 78 -51.98 -25.17 5.46
C GLY A 78 -50.95 -24.02 5.62
N ALA A 79 -49.67 -24.32 5.70
CA ALA A 79 -48.57 -23.33 5.98
C ALA A 79 -48.20 -22.41 4.81
N GLN A 80 -48.95 -22.33 3.75
CA GLN A 80 -48.70 -21.48 2.57
C GLN A 80 -49.45 -20.13 2.57
N GLN A 81 -50.21 -19.79 3.61
CA GLN A 81 -50.80 -18.46 3.71
C GLN A 81 -49.89 -17.53 4.54
N THR A 82 -49.57 -16.36 3.99
CA THR A 82 -48.90 -15.27 4.71
C THR A 82 -49.67 -14.92 5.99
N PRO A 83 -49.04 -14.95 7.19
CA PRO A 83 -49.70 -14.64 8.45
C PRO A 83 -50.31 -13.24 8.40
N GLY A 84 -51.59 -13.14 8.71
CA GLY A 84 -52.32 -11.84 8.81
C GLY A 84 -52.22 -11.27 10.23
N LEU A 85 -52.44 -9.97 10.35
CA LEU A 85 -52.51 -9.30 11.66
C LEU A 85 -53.72 -9.84 12.48
N ASP A 86 -53.55 -10.01 13.78
CA ASP A 86 -54.65 -10.26 14.70
C ASP A 86 -55.36 -8.94 15.08
N ASN A 87 -56.52 -9.06 15.74
CA ASN A 87 -57.29 -7.88 16.13
C ASN A 87 -56.57 -6.97 17.14
N ASP A 88 -55.72 -7.53 18.00
CA ASP A 88 -54.98 -6.80 19.01
C ASP A 88 -53.80 -6.07 18.39
N ALA A 89 -53.08 -6.68 17.43
CA ALA A 89 -52.06 -6.01 16.64
C ALA A 89 -52.65 -4.85 15.81
N VAL A 90 -53.82 -5.03 15.19
CA VAL A 90 -54.49 -3.94 14.47
C VAL A 90 -54.86 -2.76 15.40
N ARG A 91 -55.33 -3.05 16.61
CA ARG A 91 -55.63 -2.00 17.62
C ARG A 91 -54.39 -1.28 18.09
N VAL A 92 -53.25 -2.00 18.26
CA VAL A 92 -51.96 -1.38 18.61
C VAL A 92 -51.50 -0.45 17.51
N LEU A 93 -51.56 -0.88 16.24
CA LEU A 93 -51.18 -0.05 15.10
C LEU A 93 -52.05 1.18 14.94
N ASP A 94 -53.37 1.06 15.17
CA ASP A 94 -54.30 2.21 15.18
C ASP A 94 -54.01 3.17 16.35
N SER A 95 -53.72 2.62 17.53
CA SER A 95 -53.24 3.40 18.69
C SER A 95 -51.95 4.14 18.39
N ALA A 96 -50.99 3.52 17.68
CA ALA A 96 -49.73 4.16 17.28
C ALA A 96 -49.96 5.35 16.34
N GLU A 97 -50.94 5.25 15.40
CA GLU A 97 -51.35 6.37 14.53
C GLU A 97 -51.96 7.51 15.36
N GLN A 98 -52.81 7.22 16.33
CA GLN A 98 -53.38 8.24 17.21
C GLN A 98 -52.36 8.90 18.09
N VAL A 99 -51.37 8.15 18.63
CA VAL A 99 -50.29 8.68 19.45
C VAL A 99 -49.40 9.59 18.61
N ALA A 100 -49.07 9.19 17.38
CA ALA A 100 -48.30 10.01 16.44
C ALA A 100 -49.03 11.33 16.13
N GLN A 101 -50.30 11.29 15.79
CA GLN A 101 -51.09 12.48 15.52
C GLN A 101 -51.18 13.44 16.72
N LYS A 102 -51.37 12.92 17.93
CA LYS A 102 -51.39 13.75 19.17
C LYS A 102 -50.04 14.41 19.42
N ALA A 103 -48.96 13.82 18.99
CA ALA A 103 -47.61 14.36 19.11
C ALA A 103 -47.23 15.32 17.97
N GLY A 104 -48.11 15.55 16.97
CA GLY A 104 -47.86 16.39 15.80
C GLY A 104 -47.01 15.69 14.71
N ASP A 105 -46.88 14.37 14.77
CA ASP A 105 -46.11 13.59 13.79
C ASP A 105 -46.98 13.26 12.55
N SER A 106 -46.44 13.45 11.35
CA SER A 106 -47.10 13.06 10.08
C SER A 106 -46.94 11.56 9.79
N TYR A 107 -45.92 10.92 10.38
CA TYR A 107 -45.64 9.52 10.23
C TYR A 107 -45.55 8.78 11.57
N VAL A 108 -45.93 7.50 11.58
CA VAL A 108 -45.78 6.63 12.74
C VAL A 108 -44.36 6.06 12.77
N THR A 109 -43.63 6.36 13.82
CA THR A 109 -42.27 5.95 14.05
C THR A 109 -42.17 4.69 14.92
N VAL A 110 -40.99 4.04 14.97
CA VAL A 110 -40.72 2.86 15.81
C VAL A 110 -40.96 3.15 17.29
N GLU A 111 -40.54 4.29 17.78
CA GLU A 111 -40.70 4.67 19.18
C GLU A 111 -42.20 4.95 19.51
N ARG A 112 -42.98 5.47 18.56
CA ARG A 112 -44.45 5.60 18.76
C ARG A 112 -45.14 4.24 18.73
N LEU A 113 -44.64 3.32 17.92
CA LEU A 113 -45.11 1.94 17.92
C LEU A 113 -44.79 1.23 19.27
N LEU A 114 -43.59 1.43 19.81
CA LEU A 114 -43.21 0.90 21.12
C LEU A 114 -44.07 1.51 22.23
N LEU A 115 -44.35 2.81 22.16
CA LEU A 115 -45.27 3.48 23.12
C LEU A 115 -46.69 2.96 23.04
N ALA A 116 -47.20 2.68 21.84
CA ALA A 116 -48.53 2.09 21.65
C ALA A 116 -48.60 0.68 22.22
N LEU A 117 -47.55 -0.13 22.08
CA LEU A 117 -47.45 -1.46 22.72
C LEU A 117 -47.47 -1.33 24.27
N ALA A 118 -46.78 -0.34 24.84
CA ALA A 118 -46.81 -0.09 26.29
C ALA A 118 -48.16 0.41 26.79
N LEU A 119 -48.89 1.21 25.99
CA LEU A 119 -50.26 1.66 26.30
C LEU A 119 -51.28 0.51 26.26
N ALA A 120 -51.03 -0.50 25.45
CA ALA A 120 -51.94 -1.66 25.31
C ALA A 120 -51.71 -2.68 26.47
N SER A 121 -51.95 -2.27 27.70
CA SER A 121 -51.67 -3.02 28.95
C SER A 121 -52.41 -4.36 29.07
N THR A 122 -53.50 -4.56 28.31
CA THR A 122 -54.29 -5.82 28.29
C THR A 122 -53.64 -6.89 27.42
N THR A 123 -52.76 -6.52 26.48
CA THR A 123 -52.08 -7.42 25.56
C THR A 123 -50.90 -8.14 26.23
N THR A 124 -50.46 -9.24 25.65
CA THR A 124 -49.26 -9.96 26.08
C THR A 124 -47.98 -9.12 26.01
N ALA A 125 -47.81 -8.31 24.95
CA ALA A 125 -46.72 -7.39 24.80
C ALA A 125 -46.71 -6.26 25.86
N GLY A 126 -47.89 -5.67 26.13
CA GLY A 126 -48.03 -4.64 27.16
C GLY A 126 -47.68 -5.17 28.57
N LYS A 127 -48.11 -6.42 28.86
CA LYS A 127 -47.76 -7.10 30.12
C LYS A 127 -46.26 -7.40 30.23
N ALA A 128 -45.62 -7.84 29.14
CA ALA A 128 -44.16 -8.07 29.11
C ALA A 128 -43.38 -6.75 29.39
N LEU A 129 -43.78 -5.62 28.81
CA LEU A 129 -43.19 -4.30 29.08
C LEU A 129 -43.43 -3.85 30.53
N ALA A 130 -44.64 -4.07 31.06
CA ALA A 130 -44.99 -3.77 32.47
C ALA A 130 -44.13 -4.60 33.45
N THR A 131 -43.95 -5.90 33.19
CA THR A 131 -43.05 -6.80 33.96
C THR A 131 -41.59 -6.33 33.92
N ALA A 132 -41.16 -5.75 32.81
CA ALA A 132 -39.86 -5.12 32.64
C ALA A 132 -39.72 -3.71 33.26
N ALA A 133 -40.69 -3.29 34.09
CA ALA A 133 -40.76 -1.99 34.77
C ALA A 133 -40.90 -0.78 33.82
N VAL A 134 -41.39 -0.96 32.59
CA VAL A 134 -41.60 0.08 31.59
C VAL A 134 -43.01 0.62 31.72
N THR A 135 -43.14 1.90 32.07
CA THR A 135 -44.44 2.60 32.07
C THR A 135 -44.54 3.51 30.85
N ALA A 136 -45.75 3.64 30.29
CA ALA A 136 -46.00 4.49 29.11
C ALA A 136 -45.57 5.96 29.36
N GLU A 137 -45.71 6.49 30.58
CA GLU A 137 -45.31 7.84 30.94
C GLU A 137 -43.77 8.02 30.88
N ARG A 138 -43.01 7.11 31.50
CA ARG A 138 -41.54 7.15 31.48
C ARG A 138 -41.02 6.94 30.09
N LEU A 139 -41.61 6.01 29.33
CA LEU A 139 -41.23 5.76 27.95
C LEU A 139 -41.49 6.99 27.05
N ASN A 140 -42.66 7.66 27.22
CA ASN A 140 -42.91 8.89 26.49
C ASN A 140 -41.97 10.03 26.86
N ALA A 141 -41.57 10.13 28.14
CA ALA A 141 -40.55 11.10 28.57
C ALA A 141 -39.17 10.80 27.91
N ALA A 142 -38.78 9.54 27.87
CA ALA A 142 -37.53 9.10 27.19
C ALA A 142 -37.58 9.37 25.68
N ILE A 143 -38.73 9.12 25.03
CA ILE A 143 -38.94 9.43 23.61
C ILE A 143 -38.81 10.94 23.34
N ASN A 144 -39.45 11.78 24.20
CA ASN A 144 -39.39 13.22 24.03
C ASN A 144 -37.97 13.77 24.27
N ALA A 145 -37.19 13.18 25.20
CA ALA A 145 -35.78 13.49 25.42
C ALA A 145 -34.94 13.12 24.21
N LEU A 146 -35.16 11.92 23.62
CA LEU A 146 -34.43 11.48 22.42
C LEU A 146 -34.74 12.39 21.22
N ARG A 147 -35.99 12.81 21.09
CA ARG A 147 -36.44 13.62 19.94
C ARG A 147 -36.02 15.10 20.03
N GLY A 148 -35.78 15.62 21.22
CA GLY A 148 -35.40 17.03 21.39
C GLY A 148 -36.40 18.03 20.77
N GLY A 149 -37.71 17.72 20.80
CA GLY A 149 -38.76 18.57 20.23
C GLY A 149 -39.00 18.42 18.71
N ARG A 150 -38.40 17.43 18.04
CA ARG A 150 -38.55 17.18 16.58
C ARG A 150 -39.83 16.39 16.30
N SER A 151 -40.51 16.72 15.16
CA SER A 151 -41.66 15.97 14.63
C SER A 151 -41.19 15.00 13.51
N ALA A 152 -41.92 13.92 13.31
CA ALA A 152 -41.66 12.96 12.24
C ALA A 152 -42.47 13.31 10.99
N ASP A 153 -41.93 14.21 10.15
CA ASP A 153 -42.59 14.76 8.97
C ASP A 153 -42.24 14.05 7.66
N THR A 154 -41.23 13.13 7.68
CA THR A 154 -40.76 12.37 6.52
C THR A 154 -40.72 10.87 6.83
N ALA A 155 -40.74 10.03 5.78
CA ALA A 155 -40.66 8.58 5.93
C ALA A 155 -39.34 8.09 6.56
N GLY A 156 -38.24 8.87 6.41
CA GLY A 156 -36.91 8.60 6.98
C GLY A 156 -36.60 9.39 8.27
N ALA A 157 -37.60 9.92 8.98
CA ALA A 157 -37.41 10.82 10.14
C ALA A 157 -36.54 10.21 11.25
N GLU A 158 -36.54 8.90 11.42
CA GLU A 158 -35.79 8.19 12.46
C GLU A 158 -34.28 8.14 12.18
N ASP A 159 -33.84 8.30 10.94
CA ASP A 159 -32.43 8.34 10.58
C ASP A 159 -31.76 9.61 11.11
N ARG A 160 -32.53 10.60 11.49
CA ARG A 160 -32.04 11.86 12.09
C ARG A 160 -31.79 11.79 13.61
N TYR A 161 -32.21 10.70 14.26
CA TYR A 161 -32.00 10.54 15.70
C TYR A 161 -30.66 9.85 15.96
N ASP A 162 -29.85 10.36 16.90
CA ASP A 162 -28.51 9.89 17.20
C ASP A 162 -27.58 9.89 15.96
N ALA A 163 -27.76 10.85 15.06
CA ALA A 163 -27.01 10.91 13.81
C ALA A 163 -25.49 11.05 14.05
N LEU A 164 -25.07 11.86 15.04
CA LEU A 164 -23.67 12.01 15.40
C LEU A 164 -23.07 10.68 15.90
N LYS A 165 -23.82 9.93 16.68
CA LYS A 165 -23.37 8.64 17.20
C LYS A 165 -23.25 7.56 16.11
N LYS A 166 -24.08 7.65 15.06
CA LYS A 166 -24.09 6.70 13.93
C LYS A 166 -23.06 7.04 12.86
N PHE A 167 -22.85 8.33 12.60
CA PHE A 167 -22.11 8.82 11.44
C PHE A 167 -20.87 9.65 11.80
N ALA A 168 -20.54 9.76 13.10
CA ALA A 168 -19.34 10.43 13.53
C ALA A 168 -18.64 9.67 14.66
N ARG A 169 -17.28 9.69 14.64
CA ARG A 169 -16.44 9.11 15.67
C ARG A 169 -15.92 10.19 16.59
N ASP A 170 -16.11 10.07 17.91
CA ASP A 170 -15.60 11.04 18.89
C ASP A 170 -14.09 10.81 19.13
N LEU A 171 -13.25 11.61 18.46
CA LEU A 171 -11.79 11.55 18.61
C LEU A 171 -11.36 11.97 20.03
N THR A 172 -12.10 12.85 20.68
CA THR A 172 -11.78 13.31 22.04
C THR A 172 -12.03 12.22 23.07
N GLU A 173 -13.07 11.41 22.88
CA GLU A 173 -13.34 10.24 23.71
C GLU A 173 -12.28 9.15 23.52
N VAL A 174 -11.91 8.89 22.24
CA VAL A 174 -10.83 7.93 21.89
C VAL A 174 -9.49 8.40 22.47
N ALA A 175 -9.21 9.72 22.45
CA ALA A 175 -8.03 10.31 23.07
C ALA A 175 -8.00 10.11 24.60
N ARG A 176 -9.14 10.32 25.28
CA ARG A 176 -9.27 10.08 26.72
C ARG A 176 -9.10 8.61 27.08
N ALA A 177 -9.51 7.70 26.19
CA ALA A 177 -9.31 6.26 26.35
C ALA A 177 -7.87 5.81 26.05
N GLY A 178 -6.94 6.71 25.65
CA GLY A 178 -5.55 6.38 25.33
C GLY A 178 -5.36 5.55 24.05
N LYS A 179 -6.35 5.55 23.15
CA LYS A 179 -6.37 4.72 21.94
C LYS A 179 -5.87 5.44 20.69
N LEU A 180 -5.53 6.73 20.78
CA LEU A 180 -4.93 7.46 19.65
C LEU A 180 -3.41 7.30 19.65
N ASP A 181 -2.83 7.38 18.47
CA ASP A 181 -1.40 7.40 18.30
C ASP A 181 -0.79 8.75 18.72
N PRO A 182 0.44 8.77 19.25
CA PRO A 182 1.11 10.01 19.55
C PRO A 182 1.42 10.77 18.25
N VAL A 183 1.10 12.06 18.22
CA VAL A 183 1.36 12.93 17.07
C VAL A 183 2.66 13.68 17.30
N ILE A 184 3.62 13.47 16.41
CA ILE A 184 4.99 13.99 16.52
C ILE A 184 5.29 14.86 15.29
N GLY A 185 6.00 15.98 15.50
CA GLY A 185 6.48 16.85 14.40
C GLY A 185 5.41 17.68 13.69
N ARG A 186 4.20 17.84 14.31
CA ARG A 186 3.09 18.63 13.74
C ARG A 186 2.61 19.75 14.69
N ASP A 187 3.47 20.19 15.59
CA ASP A 187 3.11 21.19 16.61
C ASP A 187 2.73 22.56 16.02
N GLU A 188 3.38 22.99 14.94
CA GLU A 188 3.10 24.27 14.30
C GLU A 188 1.73 24.25 13.62
N GLU A 189 1.41 23.19 12.88
CA GLU A 189 0.14 23.03 12.18
C GLU A 189 -1.02 22.89 13.18
N ILE A 190 -0.84 22.12 14.27
CA ILE A 190 -1.83 22.01 15.35
C ILE A 190 -2.04 23.37 16.02
N ARG A 191 -0.95 24.09 16.35
CA ARG A 191 -1.04 25.44 16.95
C ARG A 191 -1.75 26.40 16.01
N ARG A 192 -1.44 26.36 14.72
CA ARG A 192 -2.11 27.18 13.69
C ARG A 192 -3.60 26.84 13.57
N THR A 193 -3.95 25.58 13.62
CA THR A 193 -5.35 25.11 13.61
C THR A 193 -6.10 25.64 14.85
N ILE A 194 -5.51 25.54 16.04
CA ILE A 194 -6.05 26.12 17.29
C ILE A 194 -6.27 27.63 17.16
N GLN A 195 -5.28 28.37 16.65
CA GLN A 195 -5.38 29.82 16.46
C GLN A 195 -6.54 30.20 15.52
N ILE A 196 -6.76 29.42 14.44
CA ILE A 196 -7.84 29.67 13.51
C ILE A 196 -9.19 29.38 14.15
N LEU A 197 -9.35 28.26 14.86
CA LEU A 197 -10.57 27.89 15.58
C LEU A 197 -10.98 28.94 16.64
N ALA A 198 -10.02 29.62 17.25
CA ALA A 198 -10.26 30.69 18.25
C ALA A 198 -10.63 32.04 17.63
N ARG A 199 -10.64 32.20 16.30
CA ARG A 199 -11.01 33.47 15.64
C ARG A 199 -12.52 33.72 15.69
N ARG A 200 -12.87 34.99 15.59
CA ARG A 200 -14.29 35.41 15.47
C ARG A 200 -14.89 35.13 14.07
N THR A 201 -14.05 35.23 13.03
CA THR A 201 -14.44 35.05 11.62
C THR A 201 -13.36 34.23 10.92
N LYS A 202 -13.72 33.49 9.86
CA LYS A 202 -12.83 32.56 9.16
C LYS A 202 -12.19 31.57 10.15
N ASN A 203 -13.02 31.04 11.01
CA ASN A 203 -12.63 30.15 12.13
C ASN A 203 -12.71 28.66 11.81
N ASN A 204 -12.82 28.32 10.53
CA ASN A 204 -12.77 26.92 10.08
C ASN A 204 -11.44 26.70 9.33
N PRO A 205 -10.48 25.97 9.91
CA PRO A 205 -9.26 25.59 9.23
C PRO A 205 -9.50 24.53 8.15
N VAL A 206 -8.77 24.60 7.05
CA VAL A 206 -8.66 23.53 6.06
C VAL A 206 -7.21 23.09 5.98
N LEU A 207 -6.95 21.83 6.28
CA LEU A 207 -5.65 21.19 6.17
C LEU A 207 -5.44 20.81 4.70
N ILE A 208 -4.45 21.42 4.07
CA ILE A 208 -4.15 21.24 2.65
C ILE A 208 -2.80 20.59 2.50
N GLY A 209 -2.72 19.46 1.84
CA GLY A 209 -1.45 18.76 1.60
C GLY A 209 -1.66 17.50 0.78
N GLU A 210 -0.57 16.92 0.33
CA GLU A 210 -0.58 15.68 -0.44
C GLU A 210 -1.15 14.49 0.35
N PRO A 211 -1.62 13.43 -0.31
CA PRO A 211 -2.04 12.21 0.38
C PRO A 211 -0.89 11.64 1.22
N GLY A 212 -1.19 11.12 2.42
CA GLY A 212 -0.20 10.46 3.26
C GLY A 212 0.75 11.38 4.05
N VAL A 213 0.63 12.72 3.96
CA VAL A 213 1.47 13.64 4.76
C VAL A 213 1.05 13.79 6.23
N GLY A 214 -0.05 13.15 6.65
CA GLY A 214 -0.51 13.16 8.04
C GLY A 214 -1.52 14.25 8.38
N LYS A 215 -2.41 14.65 7.45
CA LYS A 215 -3.50 15.62 7.71
C LYS A 215 -4.43 15.17 8.83
N THR A 216 -4.83 13.91 8.83
CA THR A 216 -5.71 13.32 9.86
C THR A 216 -5.05 13.30 11.23
N ALA A 217 -3.73 13.04 11.27
CA ALA A 217 -2.94 13.07 12.52
C ALA A 217 -2.98 14.44 13.22
N ILE A 218 -3.10 15.56 12.47
CA ILE A 218 -3.24 16.89 13.05
C ILE A 218 -4.56 17.02 13.81
N ALA A 219 -5.66 16.46 13.29
CA ALA A 219 -6.95 16.44 13.98
C ALA A 219 -6.87 15.54 15.24
N GLU A 220 -6.21 14.39 15.15
CA GLU A 220 -5.97 13.49 16.29
C GLU A 220 -5.10 14.16 17.37
N GLY A 221 -4.03 14.86 16.97
CA GLY A 221 -3.19 15.66 17.87
C GLY A 221 -3.96 16.79 18.55
N LEU A 222 -4.87 17.45 17.86
CA LEU A 222 -5.77 18.43 18.46
C LEU A 222 -6.70 17.76 19.48
N ALA A 223 -7.26 16.59 19.18
CA ALA A 223 -8.12 15.83 20.09
C ALA A 223 -7.36 15.45 21.38
N LEU A 224 -6.10 15.01 21.24
CA LEU A 224 -5.21 14.74 22.39
C LEU A 224 -4.99 15.98 23.24
N ARG A 225 -4.71 17.17 22.65
CA ARG A 225 -4.54 18.42 23.38
C ARG A 225 -5.82 18.88 24.08
N ILE A 226 -7.00 18.72 23.42
CA ILE A 226 -8.29 19.02 24.05
C ILE A 226 -8.52 18.09 25.24
N ALA A 227 -8.28 16.79 25.09
CA ALA A 227 -8.45 15.79 26.15
C ALA A 227 -7.55 16.07 27.38
N ASN A 228 -6.31 16.52 27.12
CA ASN A 228 -5.33 16.86 28.14
C ASN A 228 -5.52 18.29 28.75
N GLY A 229 -6.42 19.09 28.14
CA GLY A 229 -6.63 20.49 28.59
C GLY A 229 -5.54 21.45 28.10
N ASP A 230 -4.64 21.04 27.21
CA ASP A 230 -3.55 21.84 26.62
C ASP A 230 -4.05 22.67 25.42
N VAL A 231 -5.12 23.39 25.65
CA VAL A 231 -5.77 24.30 24.68
C VAL A 231 -6.27 25.56 25.38
N PRO A 232 -6.47 26.67 24.63
CA PRO A 232 -7.10 27.87 25.17
C PRO A 232 -8.48 27.58 25.81
N ASP A 233 -8.87 28.39 26.80
CA ASP A 233 -10.14 28.21 27.51
C ASP A 233 -11.38 28.13 26.59
N SER A 234 -11.34 28.79 25.43
CA SER A 234 -12.40 28.73 24.41
C SER A 234 -12.58 27.36 23.75
N LEU A 235 -11.62 26.48 23.89
CA LEU A 235 -11.64 25.12 23.29
C LEU A 235 -11.67 24.02 24.37
N LYS A 236 -11.51 24.37 25.65
CA LYS A 236 -11.58 23.40 26.75
C LYS A 236 -12.99 22.80 26.86
N GLY A 237 -13.04 21.49 27.00
CA GLY A 237 -14.30 20.75 27.14
C GLY A 237 -15.06 20.51 25.86
N ARG A 238 -14.63 21.07 24.72
CA ARG A 238 -15.24 20.77 23.42
C ARG A 238 -14.95 19.35 22.98
N LYS A 239 -15.83 18.82 22.14
CA LYS A 239 -15.68 17.51 21.49
C LYS A 239 -15.23 17.67 20.04
N LEU A 240 -14.27 16.89 19.64
CA LEU A 240 -13.85 16.80 18.25
C LEU A 240 -14.37 15.49 17.65
N LEU A 241 -15.32 15.61 16.71
CA LEU A 241 -15.96 14.47 16.07
C LEU A 241 -15.49 14.35 14.63
N SER A 242 -15.02 13.18 14.23
CA SER A 242 -14.66 12.88 12.85
C SER A 242 -15.86 12.32 12.10
N LEU A 243 -16.28 12.97 11.03
CA LEU A 243 -17.41 12.56 10.19
C LEU A 243 -17.02 11.38 9.32
N ASP A 244 -17.79 10.30 9.40
CA ASP A 244 -17.61 9.11 8.56
C ASP A 244 -18.44 9.24 7.28
N MET A 245 -17.77 9.67 6.21
CA MET A 245 -18.38 9.80 4.89
C MET A 245 -18.84 8.47 4.30
N GLY A 246 -18.09 7.39 4.59
CA GLY A 246 -18.44 6.04 4.15
C GLY A 246 -19.77 5.58 4.76
N ALA A 247 -19.96 5.77 6.08
CA ALA A 247 -21.18 5.42 6.78
C ALA A 247 -22.38 6.27 6.33
N LEU A 248 -22.16 7.54 5.99
CA LEU A 248 -23.22 8.42 5.46
C LEU A 248 -23.75 7.96 4.09
N ILE A 249 -22.87 7.46 3.23
CA ILE A 249 -23.17 7.03 1.86
C ILE A 249 -23.64 5.57 1.83
N ALA A 250 -23.10 4.70 2.68
CA ALA A 250 -23.38 3.27 2.68
C ALA A 250 -24.89 3.01 2.88
N GLY A 251 -25.48 2.21 2.00
CA GLY A 251 -26.88 1.82 2.04
C GLY A 251 -27.89 2.91 1.65
N ALA A 252 -27.47 4.13 1.33
CA ALA A 252 -28.34 5.16 0.78
C ALA A 252 -28.67 4.81 -0.69
N LYS A 253 -29.86 4.30 -0.95
CA LYS A 253 -30.32 3.95 -2.30
C LYS A 253 -30.74 5.19 -3.11
N TYR A 254 -31.13 6.25 -2.44
CA TYR A 254 -31.61 7.50 -3.04
C TYR A 254 -30.87 8.70 -2.46
N ARG A 255 -30.72 9.74 -3.29
CA ARG A 255 -30.11 11.03 -2.92
C ARG A 255 -30.70 11.64 -1.64
N GLY A 256 -32.03 11.55 -1.45
CA GLY A 256 -32.71 12.11 -0.28
C GLY A 256 -32.27 11.50 1.05
N GLU A 257 -31.88 10.22 1.09
CA GLU A 257 -31.47 9.54 2.32
C GLU A 257 -30.14 10.07 2.83
N PHE A 258 -29.17 10.30 1.95
CA PHE A 258 -27.90 10.93 2.30
C PHE A 258 -28.09 12.36 2.81
N GLU A 259 -28.91 13.17 2.11
CA GLU A 259 -29.21 14.55 2.51
C GLU A 259 -29.88 14.58 3.89
N GLU A 260 -30.79 13.65 4.19
CA GLU A 260 -31.44 13.54 5.51
C GLU A 260 -30.46 13.14 6.61
N ARG A 261 -29.58 12.19 6.38
CA ARG A 261 -28.54 11.78 7.34
C ARG A 261 -27.59 12.94 7.66
N LEU A 262 -27.08 13.62 6.63
CA LEU A 262 -26.20 14.78 6.80
C LEU A 262 -26.93 15.93 7.52
N LYS A 263 -28.20 16.18 7.18
CA LYS A 263 -29.01 17.16 7.87
C LYS A 263 -29.23 16.82 9.35
N GLY A 264 -29.41 15.52 9.67
CA GLY A 264 -29.47 15.03 11.06
C GLY A 264 -28.21 15.36 11.83
N VAL A 265 -27.02 15.07 11.24
CA VAL A 265 -25.71 15.41 11.85
C VAL A 265 -25.60 16.93 12.08
N LEU A 266 -25.92 17.75 11.06
CA LEU A 266 -25.81 19.20 11.17
C LEU A 266 -26.76 19.77 12.23
N ASP A 267 -27.99 19.25 12.35
CA ASP A 267 -28.98 19.69 13.34
C ASP A 267 -28.52 19.33 14.76
N GLU A 268 -27.89 18.18 15.00
CA GLU A 268 -27.31 17.81 16.30
C GLU A 268 -26.10 18.67 16.67
N VAL A 269 -25.20 18.96 15.69
CA VAL A 269 -24.07 19.88 15.90
C VAL A 269 -24.55 21.28 16.28
N LYS A 270 -25.62 21.78 15.63
CA LYS A 270 -26.23 23.10 15.98
C LYS A 270 -26.79 23.13 17.39
N GLN A 271 -27.47 22.05 17.81
CA GLN A 271 -28.06 21.95 19.16
C GLN A 271 -27.00 21.93 20.26
N ALA A 272 -25.77 21.52 19.94
CA ALA A 272 -24.66 21.54 20.87
C ALA A 272 -24.03 22.95 21.07
N GLU A 273 -24.63 24.01 20.50
CA GLU A 273 -24.28 25.43 20.72
C GLU A 273 -22.78 25.74 20.63
N GLY A 274 -22.05 25.04 19.78
CA GLY A 274 -20.62 25.25 19.54
C GLY A 274 -19.67 24.36 20.37
N ASP A 275 -20.19 23.45 21.18
CA ASP A 275 -19.38 22.51 21.96
C ASP A 275 -18.76 21.40 21.10
N ILE A 276 -19.22 21.27 19.85
CA ILE A 276 -18.75 20.27 18.90
C ILE A 276 -17.96 20.94 17.77
N ILE A 277 -16.78 20.39 17.50
CA ILE A 277 -15.97 20.67 16.32
C ILE A 277 -16.04 19.44 15.42
N LEU A 278 -16.44 19.61 14.17
CA LEU A 278 -16.57 18.53 13.20
C LEU A 278 -15.32 18.44 12.33
N PHE A 279 -14.63 17.31 12.34
CA PHE A 279 -13.55 17.03 11.39
C PHE A 279 -14.13 16.32 10.16
N ILE A 280 -13.81 16.84 8.98
CA ILE A 280 -14.30 16.33 7.69
C ILE A 280 -13.06 16.01 6.85
N ASP A 281 -12.73 14.73 6.79
CA ASP A 281 -11.69 14.27 5.88
C ASP A 281 -12.22 14.21 4.44
N GLU A 282 -11.35 14.37 3.47
CA GLU A 282 -11.71 14.46 2.05
C GLU A 282 -12.88 15.44 1.80
N MET A 283 -12.82 16.63 2.40
CA MET A 283 -13.88 17.63 2.37
C MET A 283 -14.39 17.93 0.94
N HIS A 284 -13.56 17.75 -0.07
CA HIS A 284 -13.93 17.91 -1.47
C HIS A 284 -15.08 16.99 -1.91
N THR A 285 -15.23 15.81 -1.29
CA THR A 285 -16.33 14.88 -1.58
C THR A 285 -17.68 15.48 -1.25
N LEU A 286 -17.78 16.32 -0.20
CA LEU A 286 -18.97 17.04 0.17
C LEU A 286 -19.23 18.28 -0.68
N VAL A 287 -18.18 18.94 -1.18
CA VAL A 287 -18.25 20.23 -1.89
C VAL A 287 -18.28 20.05 -3.40
N GLY A 288 -17.62 19.00 -3.92
CA GLY A 288 -17.40 18.79 -5.35
C GLY A 288 -18.42 17.91 -6.06
N ALA A 289 -19.27 17.23 -5.34
CA ALA A 289 -20.19 16.22 -5.87
C ALA A 289 -21.31 16.76 -6.80
N GLY A 290 -21.30 18.05 -7.17
CA GLY A 290 -22.42 18.71 -7.88
C GLY A 290 -22.31 18.86 -9.41
N LYS A 291 -21.32 18.27 -10.09
CA LYS A 291 -21.12 18.50 -11.56
C LYS A 291 -21.41 17.32 -12.49
N GLY A 292 -21.83 16.15 -11.99
CA GLY A 292 -22.30 15.03 -12.81
C GLY A 292 -23.83 14.88 -12.72
N GLU A 293 -24.49 14.38 -13.74
CA GLU A 293 -25.90 13.99 -13.68
C GLU A 293 -26.10 12.95 -12.56
N GLY A 294 -26.64 13.38 -11.41
CA GLY A 294 -26.87 12.54 -10.22
C GLY A 294 -25.93 12.79 -9.03
N ALA A 295 -24.99 13.74 -9.09
CA ALA A 295 -24.04 14.04 -8.02
C ALA A 295 -24.68 14.82 -6.85
N MET A 296 -24.26 14.47 -5.62
CA MET A 296 -24.79 14.98 -4.36
C MET A 296 -24.30 16.41 -4.10
N ASP A 297 -25.21 17.37 -3.93
CA ASP A 297 -24.87 18.76 -3.60
C ASP A 297 -24.98 19.01 -2.07
N ALA A 298 -24.16 18.32 -1.29
CA ALA A 298 -24.06 18.47 0.15
C ALA A 298 -23.57 19.87 0.57
N ALA A 299 -22.87 20.57 -0.33
CA ALA A 299 -22.39 21.92 -0.10
C ALA A 299 -23.53 22.88 0.24
N ASN A 300 -24.70 22.75 -0.40
CA ASN A 300 -25.85 23.61 -0.12
C ASN A 300 -26.45 23.42 1.27
N LEU A 301 -26.23 22.28 1.91
CA LEU A 301 -26.65 22.03 3.29
C LEU A 301 -25.67 22.62 4.31
N ILE A 302 -24.37 22.58 4.01
CA ILE A 302 -23.29 23.02 4.93
C ILE A 302 -23.12 24.55 4.87
N LYS A 303 -23.21 25.18 3.69
CA LYS A 303 -22.99 26.62 3.48
C LYS A 303 -23.83 27.51 4.40
N PRO A 304 -25.15 27.28 4.61
CA PRO A 304 -25.95 28.09 5.53
C PRO A 304 -25.46 28.00 6.98
N ALA A 305 -25.11 26.81 7.47
CA ALA A 305 -24.63 26.59 8.83
C ALA A 305 -23.25 27.27 9.06
N LEU A 306 -22.33 27.17 8.11
CA LEU A 306 -21.06 27.88 8.12
C LEU A 306 -21.25 29.40 8.06
N SER A 307 -22.24 29.87 7.27
CA SER A 307 -22.48 31.31 7.10
C SER A 307 -23.02 31.95 8.36
N ARG A 308 -23.83 31.25 9.15
CA ARG A 308 -24.39 31.71 10.41
C ARG A 308 -23.46 31.48 11.61
N GLY A 309 -22.33 30.77 11.40
CA GLY A 309 -21.40 30.42 12.49
C GLY A 309 -21.94 29.32 13.42
N GLU A 310 -22.92 28.56 12.97
CA GLU A 310 -23.57 27.45 13.69
C GLU A 310 -22.74 26.15 13.61
N LEU A 311 -21.80 26.09 12.67
CA LEU A 311 -20.93 24.96 12.44
C LEU A 311 -19.46 25.38 12.59
N HIS A 312 -18.76 24.73 13.51
CA HIS A 312 -17.30 24.75 13.60
C HIS A 312 -16.74 23.47 13.00
N CYS A 313 -15.91 23.59 11.96
CA CYS A 313 -15.35 22.42 11.32
C CYS A 313 -13.88 22.60 10.93
N ILE A 314 -13.18 21.48 10.85
CA ILE A 314 -11.84 21.31 10.29
C ILE A 314 -11.99 20.48 9.04
N GLY A 315 -11.63 21.01 7.88
CA GLY A 315 -11.59 20.25 6.64
C GLY A 315 -10.18 19.70 6.37
N ALA A 316 -10.08 18.57 5.67
CA ALA A 316 -8.82 18.08 5.09
C ALA A 316 -9.03 17.77 3.60
N THR A 317 -8.07 18.15 2.76
CA THR A 317 -8.14 17.94 1.30
C THR A 317 -6.75 18.07 0.66
N THR A 318 -6.62 17.72 -0.62
CA THR A 318 -5.41 17.98 -1.39
C THR A 318 -5.40 19.42 -1.95
N LEU A 319 -4.24 19.89 -2.44
CA LEU A 319 -4.11 21.23 -3.01
C LEU A 319 -4.96 21.37 -4.28
N ASP A 320 -4.91 20.40 -5.16
CA ASP A 320 -5.66 20.39 -6.42
C ASP A 320 -7.18 20.46 -6.19
N GLU A 321 -7.66 19.67 -5.23
CA GLU A 321 -9.08 19.61 -4.89
C GLU A 321 -9.56 20.88 -4.16
N TYR A 322 -8.70 21.44 -3.31
CA TYR A 322 -8.96 22.73 -2.70
C TYR A 322 -9.16 23.83 -3.76
N GLN A 323 -8.26 23.90 -4.72
CA GLN A 323 -8.35 24.88 -5.83
C GLN A 323 -9.59 24.65 -6.71
N LYS A 324 -9.92 23.40 -6.99
CA LYS A 324 -11.08 23.04 -7.85
C LYS A 324 -12.42 23.32 -7.18
N HIS A 325 -12.55 23.04 -5.90
CA HIS A 325 -13.85 22.93 -5.22
C HIS A 325 -14.09 24.02 -4.15
N VAL A 326 -13.06 24.44 -3.41
CA VAL A 326 -13.19 25.40 -2.30
C VAL A 326 -12.83 26.81 -2.70
N GLU A 327 -11.70 27.01 -3.37
CA GLU A 327 -11.20 28.33 -3.74
C GLU A 327 -12.08 29.03 -4.79
N LYS A 328 -12.69 28.25 -5.69
CA LYS A 328 -13.62 28.77 -6.72
C LYS A 328 -15.01 29.11 -6.16
N ASP A 329 -15.33 28.73 -4.94
CA ASP A 329 -16.60 29.05 -4.29
C ASP A 329 -16.43 30.23 -3.31
N PRO A 330 -16.93 31.44 -3.63
CA PRO A 330 -16.72 32.63 -2.80
C PRO A 330 -17.32 32.52 -1.40
N ALA A 331 -18.36 31.67 -1.20
CA ALA A 331 -18.99 31.48 0.09
C ALA A 331 -18.13 30.63 1.03
N LEU A 332 -17.47 29.60 0.48
CA LEU A 332 -16.55 28.73 1.23
C LEU A 332 -15.21 29.44 1.47
N GLN A 333 -14.63 30.09 0.47
CA GLN A 333 -13.37 30.82 0.58
C GLN A 333 -13.38 31.89 1.71
N ARG A 334 -14.53 32.52 1.94
CA ARG A 334 -14.66 33.52 3.00
C ARG A 334 -14.79 32.92 4.41
N ARG A 335 -15.00 31.59 4.52
CA ARG A 335 -15.26 30.91 5.80
C ARG A 335 -14.14 29.97 6.21
N PHE A 336 -13.41 29.45 5.24
CA PHE A 336 -12.28 28.57 5.47
C PHE A 336 -10.96 29.32 5.43
N GLN A 337 -10.01 28.87 6.27
CA GLN A 337 -8.64 29.38 6.31
C GLN A 337 -7.67 28.22 6.04
N PRO A 338 -6.85 28.30 4.98
CA PRO A 338 -5.90 27.24 4.67
C PRO A 338 -4.80 27.12 5.73
N VAL A 339 -4.44 25.88 6.04
CA VAL A 339 -3.25 25.45 6.78
C VAL A 339 -2.54 24.43 5.89
N PHE A 340 -1.37 24.82 5.39
CA PHE A 340 -0.59 23.94 4.54
C PHE A 340 0.15 22.91 5.39
N VAL A 341 0.04 21.64 4.96
CA VAL A 341 0.66 20.48 5.59
C VAL A 341 1.65 19.90 4.59
N GLY A 342 2.92 20.22 4.78
CA GLY A 342 4.00 19.74 3.92
C GLY A 342 4.41 18.31 4.23
N GLU A 343 5.13 17.69 3.29
CA GLU A 343 5.83 16.43 3.53
C GLU A 343 6.88 16.65 4.64
N PRO A 344 6.95 15.82 5.69
CA PRO A 344 7.97 15.94 6.71
C PRO A 344 9.35 15.58 6.15
N THR A 345 10.40 16.09 6.79
CA THR A 345 11.77 15.70 6.46
C THR A 345 12.02 14.23 6.83
N VAL A 346 13.11 13.65 6.31
CA VAL A 346 13.53 12.29 6.70
C VAL A 346 13.79 12.22 8.21
N GLU A 347 14.38 13.25 8.81
CA GLU A 347 14.68 13.34 10.25
C GLU A 347 13.41 13.40 11.09
N ASP A 348 12.43 14.21 10.67
CA ASP A 348 11.11 14.28 11.33
C ASP A 348 10.39 12.92 11.21
N THR A 349 10.47 12.29 10.05
CA THR A 349 9.88 10.97 9.81
C THR A 349 10.49 9.90 10.71
N ILE A 350 11.82 9.88 10.90
CA ILE A 350 12.47 8.98 11.86
C ILE A 350 11.93 9.19 13.26
N SER A 351 11.73 10.45 13.66
CA SER A 351 11.17 10.80 14.97
C SER A 351 9.73 10.30 15.13
N ILE A 352 8.92 10.43 14.05
CA ILE A 352 7.53 9.90 14.00
C ILE A 352 7.55 8.38 14.14
N LEU A 353 8.39 7.68 13.37
CA LEU A 353 8.49 6.22 13.42
C LEU A 353 8.92 5.72 14.80
N ARG A 354 9.87 6.42 15.45
CA ARG A 354 10.28 6.10 16.84
C ARG A 354 9.11 6.21 17.82
N GLY A 355 8.25 7.20 17.65
CA GLY A 355 7.06 7.37 18.50
C GLY A 355 5.96 6.34 18.25
N LEU A 356 5.89 5.79 17.04
CA LEU A 356 4.92 4.75 16.69
C LEU A 356 5.44 3.33 16.97
N LYS A 357 6.76 3.18 17.12
CA LYS A 357 7.45 1.89 17.25
C LYS A 357 6.79 0.94 18.25
N GLU A 358 6.57 1.37 19.48
CA GLU A 358 6.04 0.52 20.55
C GLU A 358 4.66 -0.06 20.20
N LYS A 359 3.80 0.72 19.54
CA LYS A 359 2.46 0.25 19.12
C LYS A 359 2.53 -0.80 18.01
N TYR A 360 3.44 -0.62 17.04
CA TYR A 360 3.63 -1.59 15.98
C TYR A 360 4.31 -2.88 16.49
N GLU A 361 5.28 -2.75 17.38
CA GLU A 361 5.88 -3.90 18.09
C GLU A 361 4.84 -4.70 18.87
N LEU A 362 3.91 -4.01 19.54
CA LEU A 362 2.83 -4.66 20.29
C LEU A 362 1.84 -5.35 19.35
N HIS A 363 1.46 -4.67 18.24
CA HIS A 363 0.48 -5.20 17.29
C HIS A 363 1.00 -6.46 16.58
N HIS A 364 2.25 -6.45 16.15
CA HIS A 364 2.85 -7.57 15.41
C HIS A 364 3.54 -8.60 16.30
N GLY A 365 3.82 -8.28 17.56
CA GLY A 365 4.54 -9.17 18.46
C GLY A 365 6.00 -9.38 18.09
N VAL A 366 6.61 -8.45 17.35
CA VAL A 366 8.01 -8.48 16.92
C VAL A 366 8.72 -7.21 17.34
N ARG A 367 10.04 -7.25 17.50
CA ARG A 367 10.86 -6.10 17.83
C ARG A 367 11.29 -5.36 16.56
N ILE A 368 11.35 -4.02 16.58
CA ILE A 368 11.79 -3.19 15.46
C ILE A 368 13.06 -2.46 15.87
N THR A 369 14.16 -2.68 15.14
CA THR A 369 15.43 -2.01 15.44
C THR A 369 15.40 -0.53 15.01
N ASP A 370 16.18 0.33 15.68
CA ASP A 370 16.31 1.73 15.27
C ASP A 370 16.88 1.85 13.85
N GLY A 371 17.80 0.96 13.47
CA GLY A 371 18.32 0.86 12.11
C GLY A 371 17.24 0.57 11.05
N ALA A 372 16.21 -0.20 11.40
CA ALA A 372 15.06 -0.43 10.52
C ALA A 372 14.24 0.86 10.33
N LEU A 373 14.00 1.64 11.39
CA LEU A 373 13.27 2.92 11.31
C LEU A 373 14.01 3.94 10.44
N VAL A 374 15.32 4.09 10.66
CA VAL A 374 16.17 4.96 9.82
C VAL A 374 16.14 4.50 8.37
N SER A 375 16.23 3.18 8.13
CA SER A 375 16.16 2.63 6.77
C SER A 375 14.79 2.82 6.13
N ALA A 376 13.69 2.65 6.88
CA ALA A 376 12.33 2.89 6.38
C ALA A 376 12.15 4.33 5.90
N ALA A 377 12.60 5.31 6.66
CA ALA A 377 12.52 6.72 6.29
C ALA A 377 13.44 7.06 5.09
N THR A 378 14.70 6.63 5.13
CA THR A 378 15.68 6.98 4.09
C THR A 378 15.44 6.25 2.77
N LEU A 379 15.14 4.96 2.82
CA LEU A 379 14.91 4.16 1.60
C LEU A 379 13.56 4.51 0.96
N SER A 380 12.50 4.74 1.75
CA SER A 380 11.23 5.18 1.19
C SER A 380 11.33 6.55 0.52
N HIS A 381 12.04 7.50 1.14
CA HIS A 381 12.26 8.82 0.55
C HIS A 381 13.02 8.72 -0.77
N ARG A 382 14.04 7.87 -0.83
CA ARG A 382 14.92 7.73 -2.00
C ARG A 382 14.32 6.90 -3.13
N TYR A 383 13.57 5.84 -2.81
CA TYR A 383 13.19 4.81 -3.78
C TYR A 383 11.69 4.77 -4.10
N ILE A 384 10.84 5.39 -3.30
CA ILE A 384 9.38 5.44 -3.51
C ILE A 384 8.99 6.89 -3.82
N ALA A 385 8.89 7.23 -5.11
CA ALA A 385 8.64 8.59 -5.57
C ALA A 385 7.15 8.93 -5.75
N ASP A 386 6.28 7.93 -5.80
CA ASP A 386 4.83 8.09 -6.06
C ASP A 386 3.99 8.27 -4.79
N ARG A 387 4.61 8.23 -3.61
CA ARG A 387 3.98 8.41 -2.30
C ARG A 387 4.80 9.37 -1.42
N PHE A 388 4.18 9.91 -0.38
CA PHE A 388 4.78 10.92 0.49
C PHE A 388 5.11 10.37 1.89
N LEU A 389 6.11 10.96 2.54
CA LEU A 389 6.39 10.74 3.95
C LEU A 389 5.30 11.39 4.82
N PRO A 390 4.99 10.85 6.02
CA PRO A 390 5.59 9.66 6.64
C PRO A 390 4.92 8.35 6.22
N ASP A 391 3.80 8.37 5.50
CA ASP A 391 2.93 7.24 5.21
C ASP A 391 3.69 6.08 4.57
N LYS A 392 4.47 6.33 3.50
CA LYS A 392 5.27 5.31 2.84
C LYS A 392 6.31 4.64 3.75
N ALA A 393 6.85 5.36 4.74
CA ALA A 393 7.82 4.81 5.69
C ALA A 393 7.13 3.99 6.79
N ILE A 394 5.94 4.41 7.22
CA ILE A 394 5.09 3.68 8.17
C ILE A 394 4.66 2.35 7.54
N ASP A 395 4.19 2.37 6.31
CA ASP A 395 3.77 1.17 5.59
C ASP A 395 4.93 0.17 5.40
N LEU A 396 6.14 0.64 5.11
CA LEU A 396 7.31 -0.23 5.03
C LEU A 396 7.62 -0.92 6.36
N MET A 397 7.52 -0.18 7.45
CA MET A 397 7.72 -0.70 8.80
C MET A 397 6.64 -1.73 9.14
N ASP A 398 5.38 -1.43 8.83
CA ASP A 398 4.23 -2.30 9.07
C ASP A 398 4.32 -3.60 8.27
N GLU A 399 4.62 -3.51 6.95
CA GLU A 399 4.76 -4.69 6.10
C GLU A 399 5.95 -5.56 6.50
N ALA A 400 7.10 -4.95 6.86
CA ALA A 400 8.26 -5.71 7.32
C ALA A 400 7.97 -6.44 8.63
N ALA A 401 7.28 -5.78 9.58
CA ALA A 401 6.87 -6.38 10.84
C ALA A 401 5.83 -7.50 10.63
N SER A 402 4.84 -7.27 9.78
CA SER A 402 3.84 -8.28 9.40
C SER A 402 4.47 -9.52 8.76
N ARG A 403 5.46 -9.31 7.88
CA ARG A 403 6.19 -10.39 7.23
C ARG A 403 7.00 -11.22 8.24
N LEU A 404 7.74 -10.55 9.10
CA LEU A 404 8.52 -11.24 10.13
C LEU A 404 7.60 -12.05 11.06
N ARG A 405 6.45 -11.49 11.44
CA ARG A 405 5.42 -12.21 12.18
C ARG A 405 4.96 -13.47 11.45
N MET A 406 4.69 -13.38 10.15
CA MET A 406 4.32 -14.55 9.33
C MET A 406 5.45 -15.60 9.29
N GLU A 407 6.72 -15.17 9.21
CA GLU A 407 7.87 -16.06 9.24
C GLU A 407 7.97 -16.79 10.60
N VAL A 408 7.71 -16.09 11.71
CA VAL A 408 7.67 -16.67 13.07
C VAL A 408 6.48 -17.63 13.25
N GLU A 409 5.32 -17.30 12.70
CA GLU A 409 4.10 -18.13 12.81
C GLU A 409 4.13 -19.34 11.87
N SER A 410 4.87 -19.26 10.76
CA SER A 410 4.98 -20.31 9.74
C SER A 410 6.11 -21.28 10.05
N LYS A 411 6.02 -22.50 9.54
CA LYS A 411 7.15 -23.45 9.63
C LYS A 411 8.34 -22.92 8.84
N PRO A 412 9.57 -22.93 9.41
CA PRO A 412 10.79 -22.58 8.69
C PRO A 412 10.99 -23.40 7.41
N GLU A 413 11.59 -22.80 6.40
CA GLU A 413 11.83 -23.45 5.09
C GLU A 413 12.62 -24.75 5.20
N GLU A 414 13.54 -24.81 6.17
CA GLU A 414 14.31 -26.03 6.46
C GLU A 414 13.42 -27.21 6.86
N ILE A 415 12.45 -26.97 7.75
CA ILE A 415 11.49 -27.99 8.19
C ILE A 415 10.55 -28.36 7.04
N GLU A 416 10.07 -27.36 6.29
CA GLU A 416 9.18 -27.61 5.15
C GLU A 416 9.85 -28.44 4.05
N THR A 417 11.13 -28.19 3.78
CA THR A 417 11.92 -28.96 2.81
C THR A 417 12.10 -30.42 3.26
N LEU A 418 12.38 -30.63 4.54
CA LEU A 418 12.43 -31.97 5.12
C LEU A 418 11.08 -32.69 5.05
N ASP A 419 9.99 -32.01 5.41
CA ASP A 419 8.64 -32.56 5.36
C ASP A 419 8.26 -32.97 3.92
N ARG A 420 8.57 -32.13 2.92
CA ARG A 420 8.35 -32.46 1.50
C ARG A 420 9.15 -33.71 1.09
N ARG A 421 10.42 -33.79 1.50
CA ARG A 421 11.27 -34.95 1.21
C ARG A 421 10.74 -36.22 1.89
N ILE A 422 10.30 -36.12 3.14
CA ILE A 422 9.67 -37.23 3.88
C ILE A 422 8.42 -37.71 3.14
N ILE A 423 7.55 -36.82 2.70
CA ILE A 423 6.34 -37.19 1.93
C ILE A 423 6.73 -37.91 0.64
N GLN A 424 7.73 -37.40 -0.10
CA GLN A 424 8.22 -38.01 -1.34
C GLN A 424 8.74 -39.44 -1.10
N LEU A 425 9.56 -39.65 -0.05
CA LEU A 425 10.08 -40.94 0.32
C LEU A 425 8.98 -41.91 0.82
N LYS A 426 7.96 -41.39 1.51
CA LYS A 426 6.79 -42.20 1.89
C LYS A 426 6.01 -42.73 0.69
N ILE A 427 5.85 -41.90 -0.35
CA ILE A 427 5.23 -42.33 -1.61
C ILE A 427 6.08 -43.40 -2.31
N GLU A 428 7.41 -43.21 -2.36
CA GLU A 428 8.35 -44.18 -2.94
C GLU A 428 8.34 -45.49 -2.17
N ARG A 429 8.27 -45.45 -0.82
CA ARG A 429 8.15 -46.61 0.05
C ARG A 429 6.89 -47.45 -0.26
N GLU A 430 5.74 -46.80 -0.39
CA GLU A 430 4.49 -47.47 -0.74
C GLU A 430 4.53 -48.12 -2.15
N ALA A 431 5.24 -47.52 -3.07
CA ALA A 431 5.43 -48.05 -4.41
C ALA A 431 6.34 -49.31 -4.36
N LEU A 432 7.52 -49.18 -3.72
CA LEU A 432 8.50 -50.26 -3.61
C LEU A 432 8.01 -51.44 -2.76
N GLY A 433 7.17 -51.19 -1.75
CA GLY A 433 6.56 -52.22 -0.94
C GLY A 433 5.63 -53.21 -1.70
N LYS A 434 5.21 -52.84 -2.91
CA LYS A 434 4.41 -53.67 -3.81
C LYS A 434 5.26 -54.52 -4.77
N GLU A 435 6.57 -54.23 -4.86
CA GLU A 435 7.50 -54.96 -5.71
C GLU A 435 8.15 -56.14 -4.95
N SER A 436 8.53 -57.20 -5.66
CA SER A 436 9.03 -58.43 -5.03
C SER A 436 10.48 -58.74 -5.41
N ASP A 437 11.10 -58.02 -6.33
CA ASP A 437 12.46 -58.22 -6.78
C ASP A 437 13.54 -57.79 -5.74
N ALA A 438 14.72 -58.38 -5.84
CA ALA A 438 15.80 -58.17 -4.86
C ALA A 438 16.30 -56.72 -4.84
N ALA A 439 16.40 -56.05 -6.00
CA ALA A 439 16.85 -54.69 -6.10
C ALA A 439 15.87 -53.68 -5.42
N SER A 440 14.56 -53.88 -5.59
CA SER A 440 13.51 -53.08 -4.92
C SER A 440 13.53 -53.29 -3.39
N LYS A 441 13.83 -54.51 -2.89
CA LYS A 441 14.00 -54.77 -1.45
C LYS A 441 15.23 -54.07 -0.85
N ASP A 442 16.36 -54.10 -1.54
CA ASP A 442 17.57 -53.41 -1.09
C ASP A 442 17.34 -51.86 -1.09
N ARG A 443 16.68 -51.36 -2.12
CA ARG A 443 16.29 -49.95 -2.16
C ARG A 443 15.32 -49.57 -1.04
N LEU A 444 14.35 -50.42 -0.76
CA LEU A 444 13.38 -50.21 0.32
C LEU A 444 14.07 -50.11 1.69
N ALA A 445 15.00 -51.02 1.99
CA ALA A 445 15.76 -50.99 3.25
C ALA A 445 16.61 -49.71 3.38
N ALA A 446 17.27 -49.29 2.31
CA ALA A 446 18.03 -48.03 2.31
C ALA A 446 17.11 -46.83 2.51
N LEU A 447 15.95 -46.79 1.86
CA LEU A 447 14.96 -45.75 1.93
C LEU A 447 14.33 -45.63 3.33
N GLU A 448 14.04 -46.77 4.01
CA GLU A 448 13.53 -46.81 5.38
C GLU A 448 14.51 -46.18 6.37
N ASN A 449 15.82 -46.45 6.21
CA ASN A 449 16.87 -45.82 7.02
C ASN A 449 16.95 -44.29 6.76
N GLU A 450 16.90 -43.85 5.49
CA GLU A 450 16.87 -42.43 5.12
C GLU A 450 15.64 -41.74 5.72
N LEU A 451 14.48 -42.38 5.61
CA LEU A 451 13.21 -41.87 6.12
C LEU A 451 13.24 -41.72 7.64
N ALA A 452 13.71 -42.71 8.37
CA ALA A 452 13.84 -42.67 9.84
C ALA A 452 14.74 -41.54 10.32
N ASN A 453 15.89 -41.32 9.64
CA ASN A 453 16.78 -40.21 9.94
C ASN A 453 16.16 -38.84 9.68
N LEU A 454 15.46 -38.67 8.54
CA LEU A 454 14.79 -37.40 8.20
C LEU A 454 13.59 -37.13 9.12
N GLU A 455 12.81 -38.15 9.51
CA GLU A 455 11.71 -37.97 10.45
C GLU A 455 12.21 -37.57 11.85
N GLN A 456 13.35 -38.15 12.31
CA GLN A 456 13.96 -37.71 13.55
C GLN A 456 14.43 -36.26 13.48
N GLN A 457 15.15 -35.84 12.41
CA GLN A 457 15.58 -34.48 12.22
C GLN A 457 14.41 -33.48 12.15
N SER A 458 13.35 -33.84 11.40
CA SER A 458 12.16 -32.99 11.30
C SER A 458 11.44 -32.86 12.66
N SER A 459 11.39 -33.93 13.44
CA SER A 459 10.81 -33.91 14.78
C SER A 459 11.61 -33.03 15.75
N GLU A 460 12.93 -33.16 15.77
CA GLU A 460 13.81 -32.36 16.63
C GLU A 460 13.73 -30.87 16.29
N LEU A 461 13.79 -30.52 15.00
CA LEU A 461 13.66 -29.15 14.55
C LEU A 461 12.25 -28.57 14.83
N THR A 462 11.21 -29.40 14.64
CA THR A 462 9.82 -28.96 14.92
C THR A 462 9.63 -28.70 16.41
N GLN A 463 10.19 -29.53 17.29
CA GLN A 463 10.11 -29.31 18.75
C GLN A 463 10.85 -28.01 19.15
N ARG A 464 12.02 -27.77 18.60
CA ARG A 464 12.78 -26.52 18.84
C ARG A 464 11.99 -25.31 18.37
N TRP A 465 11.49 -25.33 17.14
CA TRP A 465 10.65 -24.27 16.58
C TRP A 465 9.41 -24.00 17.43
N GLN A 466 8.71 -25.05 17.88
CA GLN A 466 7.52 -24.88 18.72
C GLN A 466 7.87 -24.25 20.08
N ALA A 467 8.98 -24.65 20.69
CA ALA A 467 9.44 -24.08 21.97
C ALA A 467 9.81 -22.58 21.83
N GLU A 468 10.49 -22.22 20.74
CA GLU A 468 10.81 -20.80 20.43
C GLU A 468 9.54 -19.98 20.16
N LYS A 469 8.60 -20.52 19.40
CA LYS A 469 7.29 -19.88 19.12
C LYS A 469 6.48 -19.64 20.39
N ASP A 470 6.44 -20.63 21.28
CA ASP A 470 5.72 -20.52 22.56
C ASP A 470 6.35 -19.45 23.45
N LYS A 471 7.70 -19.32 23.44
CA LYS A 471 8.44 -18.26 24.13
C LYS A 471 8.08 -16.89 23.61
N ILE A 472 8.16 -16.66 22.30
CA ILE A 472 7.80 -15.39 21.64
C ILE A 472 6.35 -15.00 21.97
N SER A 473 5.44 -15.96 21.94
CA SER A 473 4.02 -15.75 22.30
C SER A 473 3.85 -15.35 23.77
N ALA A 474 4.65 -15.89 24.67
CA ALA A 474 4.62 -15.51 26.09
C ALA A 474 5.15 -14.08 26.30
N GLU A 475 6.24 -13.70 25.62
CA GLU A 475 6.79 -12.33 25.67
C GLU A 475 5.79 -11.31 25.12
N ALA A 476 5.11 -11.60 24.01
CA ALA A 476 4.08 -10.74 23.45
C ALA A 476 2.93 -10.49 24.43
N LYS A 477 2.48 -11.50 25.18
CA LYS A 477 1.45 -11.36 26.22
C LYS A 477 1.90 -10.48 27.38
N ILE A 478 3.17 -10.57 27.78
CA ILE A 478 3.72 -9.72 28.85
C ILE A 478 3.75 -8.25 28.39
N LYS A 479 4.16 -7.99 27.14
CA LYS A 479 4.16 -6.64 26.55
C LYS A 479 2.74 -6.06 26.47
N GLU A 480 1.73 -6.85 26.10
CA GLU A 480 0.32 -6.43 26.07
C GLU A 480 -0.20 -6.07 27.47
N GLN A 481 0.15 -6.88 28.46
CA GLN A 481 -0.21 -6.59 29.86
C GLN A 481 0.47 -5.32 30.37
N LEU A 482 1.72 -5.08 29.97
CA LEU A 482 2.48 -3.88 30.35
C LEU A 482 1.89 -2.61 29.73
N ASP A 483 1.49 -2.66 28.46
CA ASP A 483 0.81 -1.55 27.80
C ASP A 483 -0.55 -1.26 28.43
N THR A 484 -1.35 -2.28 28.70
CA THR A 484 -2.61 -2.16 29.44
C THR A 484 -2.41 -1.50 30.81
N ALA A 485 -1.39 -1.93 31.57
CA ALA A 485 -1.07 -1.36 32.85
C ALA A 485 -0.62 0.11 32.77
N ARG A 486 0.13 0.49 31.72
CA ARG A 486 0.53 1.89 31.47
C ARG A 486 -0.67 2.77 31.13
N ILE A 487 -1.59 2.28 30.29
CA ILE A 487 -2.84 3.00 29.98
C ILE A 487 -3.70 3.18 31.24
N GLU A 488 -3.83 2.15 32.06
CA GLU A 488 -4.56 2.24 33.33
C GLU A 488 -3.91 3.21 34.33
N LEU A 489 -2.57 3.25 34.39
CA LEU A 489 -1.84 4.21 35.21
C LEU A 489 -2.15 5.64 34.77
N GLU A 490 -2.11 5.92 33.50
CA GLU A 490 -2.42 7.24 32.94
C GLU A 490 -3.86 7.67 33.24
N GLN A 491 -4.82 6.75 33.12
CA GLN A 491 -6.23 6.97 33.48
C GLN A 491 -6.40 7.23 35.00
N ALA A 492 -5.74 6.45 35.84
CA ALA A 492 -5.78 6.63 37.26
C ALA A 492 -5.18 7.98 37.70
N GLN A 493 -4.07 8.41 37.08
CA GLN A 493 -3.49 9.73 37.30
C GLN A 493 -4.43 10.86 36.88
N ARG A 494 -5.07 10.74 35.72
CA ARG A 494 -6.06 11.73 35.25
C ARG A 494 -7.31 11.80 36.12
N SER A 495 -7.78 10.67 36.64
CA SER A 495 -8.96 10.62 37.54
C SER A 495 -8.65 11.01 38.99
N GLY A 496 -7.36 11.19 39.33
CA GLY A 496 -6.93 11.49 40.67
C GLY A 496 -6.94 10.31 41.66
N ASP A 497 -7.06 9.07 41.13
CA ASP A 497 -6.96 7.85 41.95
C ASP A 497 -5.49 7.49 42.21
N LEU A 498 -4.93 8.20 43.19
CA LEU A 498 -3.52 8.06 43.61
C LEU A 498 -3.19 6.68 44.16
N ALA A 499 -4.19 5.97 44.72
CA ALA A 499 -3.98 4.63 45.27
C ALA A 499 -3.74 3.62 44.16
N LYS A 500 -4.61 3.59 43.13
CA LYS A 500 -4.46 2.73 41.95
C LYS A 500 -3.22 3.11 41.14
N ALA A 501 -2.95 4.41 40.98
CA ALA A 501 -1.74 4.89 40.28
C ALA A 501 -0.46 4.43 40.99
N GLY A 502 -0.40 4.47 42.34
CA GLY A 502 0.74 3.97 43.11
C GLY A 502 0.94 2.46 43.00
N GLU A 503 -0.14 1.65 43.02
CA GLU A 503 -0.09 0.21 42.83
C GLU A 503 0.45 -0.18 41.43
N LEU A 504 -0.03 0.49 40.42
CA LEU A 504 0.43 0.25 39.04
C LEU A 504 1.88 0.69 38.83
N GLN A 505 2.26 1.89 39.31
CA GLN A 505 3.57 2.47 39.04
C GLN A 505 4.70 1.78 39.80
N TYR A 506 4.45 1.34 41.05
CA TYR A 506 5.49 0.77 41.91
C TYR A 506 5.37 -0.73 42.15
N GLY A 507 4.25 -1.34 41.76
CA GLY A 507 4.01 -2.78 41.89
C GLY A 507 3.92 -3.50 40.58
N THR A 508 2.85 -3.27 39.79
CA THR A 508 2.51 -4.06 38.61
C THR A 508 3.49 -3.83 37.45
N ILE A 509 3.77 -2.60 37.07
CA ILE A 509 4.64 -2.27 35.94
C ILE A 509 6.07 -2.77 36.15
N PRO A 510 6.76 -2.47 37.32
CA PRO A 510 8.10 -3.00 37.55
C PRO A 510 8.15 -4.54 37.61
N GLY A 511 7.06 -5.18 38.05
CA GLY A 511 6.93 -6.64 38.06
C GLY A 511 6.91 -7.23 36.65
N LEU A 512 6.12 -6.64 35.76
CA LEU A 512 6.04 -7.04 34.34
C LEU A 512 7.33 -6.73 33.56
N GLU A 513 7.97 -5.59 33.82
CA GLU A 513 9.26 -5.22 33.22
C GLU A 513 10.38 -6.20 33.62
N ARG A 514 10.38 -6.67 34.87
CA ARG A 514 11.33 -7.70 35.32
C ARG A 514 11.07 -9.03 34.62
N GLN A 515 9.81 -9.47 34.51
CA GLN A 515 9.44 -10.69 33.79
C GLN A 515 9.84 -10.62 32.30
N LEU A 516 9.66 -9.47 31.67
CA LEU A 516 10.08 -9.25 30.29
C LEU A 516 11.61 -9.35 30.14
N SER A 517 12.36 -8.69 31.02
CA SER A 517 13.83 -8.75 31.01
C SER A 517 14.39 -10.16 31.29
N GLU A 518 13.73 -10.94 32.14
CA GLU A 518 14.10 -12.33 32.40
C GLU A 518 13.82 -13.22 31.17
N ALA A 519 12.71 -13.01 30.47
CA ALA A 519 12.36 -13.71 29.25
C ALA A 519 13.35 -13.36 28.10
N GLU A 520 13.71 -12.08 27.93
CA GLU A 520 14.67 -11.63 26.92
C GLU A 520 16.08 -12.17 27.18
N SER A 521 16.53 -12.24 28.44
CA SER A 521 17.89 -12.71 28.78
C SER A 521 18.10 -14.22 28.59
N ALA A 522 17.03 -14.99 28.43
CA ALA A 522 17.10 -16.44 28.13
C ALA A 522 17.30 -16.74 26.63
N ALA A 523 17.56 -15.73 25.79
CA ALA A 523 17.79 -15.89 24.35
C ALA A 523 19.18 -16.46 24.07
N GLY A 524 19.25 -17.76 23.74
CA GLY A 524 20.42 -18.42 23.12
C GLY A 524 20.27 -18.41 21.60
N ASN A 525 21.15 -19.13 20.88
CA ASN A 525 21.12 -19.32 19.41
C ASN A 525 19.71 -19.62 18.90
N ALA A 526 18.94 -18.58 18.56
CA ALA A 526 17.56 -18.68 18.13
C ALA A 526 17.50 -19.08 16.66
N MET A 527 16.59 -19.97 16.32
CA MET A 527 16.28 -20.40 14.97
C MET A 527 15.36 -19.37 14.27
N LEU A 528 14.55 -18.67 15.06
CA LEU A 528 13.63 -17.63 14.62
C LEU A 528 14.24 -16.25 14.84
N ARG A 529 14.08 -15.37 13.82
CA ARG A 529 14.39 -13.95 13.98
C ARG A 529 13.24 -13.27 14.71
N GLU A 530 13.55 -12.46 15.69
CA GLU A 530 12.57 -11.71 16.48
C GLU A 530 12.59 -10.21 16.19
N GLU A 531 13.55 -9.75 15.40
CA GLU A 531 13.81 -8.33 15.17
C GLU A 531 13.72 -7.97 13.68
N VAL A 532 12.94 -6.94 13.39
CA VAL A 532 12.94 -6.29 12.07
C VAL A 532 14.21 -5.46 11.94
N THR A 533 14.99 -5.74 10.92
CA THR A 533 16.28 -5.10 10.62
C THR A 533 16.19 -4.16 9.42
N ALA A 534 17.25 -3.38 9.20
CA ALA A 534 17.40 -2.58 7.99
C ALA A 534 17.30 -3.41 6.69
N GLN A 535 17.73 -4.68 6.74
CA GLN A 535 17.71 -5.59 5.62
C GLN A 535 16.30 -6.06 5.27
N ASP A 536 15.44 -6.26 6.29
CA ASP A 536 14.03 -6.61 6.07
C ASP A 536 13.28 -5.45 5.40
N ILE A 537 13.52 -4.22 5.84
CA ILE A 537 13.00 -3.02 5.18
C ILE A 537 13.48 -2.93 3.74
N ALA A 538 14.78 -3.13 3.48
CA ALA A 538 15.33 -3.13 2.13
C ALA A 538 14.70 -4.20 1.24
N SER A 539 14.40 -5.39 1.78
CA SER A 539 13.71 -6.47 1.07
C SER A 539 12.26 -6.08 0.69
N VAL A 540 11.55 -5.37 1.57
CA VAL A 540 10.20 -4.85 1.25
C VAL A 540 10.30 -3.79 0.14
N VAL A 541 11.22 -2.83 0.26
CA VAL A 541 11.45 -1.82 -0.80
C VAL A 541 11.80 -2.48 -2.12
N SER A 542 12.64 -3.52 -2.11
CA SER A 542 12.99 -4.28 -3.32
C SER A 542 11.77 -4.89 -4.01
N ARG A 543 10.81 -5.38 -3.25
CA ARG A 543 9.57 -5.95 -3.81
C ARG A 543 8.66 -4.88 -4.39
N TRP A 544 8.49 -3.76 -3.71
CA TRP A 544 7.60 -2.68 -4.15
C TRP A 544 8.12 -1.99 -5.40
N THR A 545 9.43 -1.74 -5.44
CA THR A 545 10.06 -0.96 -6.52
C THR A 545 10.65 -1.83 -7.63
N GLY A 546 10.84 -3.13 -7.37
CA GLY A 546 11.58 -4.03 -8.26
C GLY A 546 13.09 -3.78 -8.28
N ILE A 547 13.62 -2.97 -7.35
CA ILE A 547 15.04 -2.62 -7.24
C ILE A 547 15.68 -3.52 -6.19
N PRO A 548 16.78 -4.21 -6.46
CA PRO A 548 17.43 -5.10 -5.50
C PRO A 548 18.18 -4.33 -4.39
N VAL A 549 17.43 -3.53 -3.61
CA VAL A 549 17.98 -2.67 -2.54
C VAL A 549 18.62 -3.49 -1.43
N ASP A 550 18.10 -4.68 -1.14
CA ASP A 550 18.63 -5.65 -0.20
C ASP A 550 20.05 -6.07 -0.57
N LYS A 551 20.30 -6.36 -1.85
CA LYS A 551 21.62 -6.69 -2.36
C LYS A 551 22.56 -5.47 -2.48
N MET A 552 21.99 -4.28 -2.62
CA MET A 552 22.78 -3.04 -2.73
C MET A 552 23.38 -2.60 -1.39
N LEU A 553 22.75 -2.94 -0.26
CA LEU A 553 23.26 -2.61 1.08
C LEU A 553 24.46 -3.49 1.49
N GLU A 554 24.49 -4.74 1.03
CA GLU A 554 25.59 -5.66 1.31
C GLU A 554 26.71 -5.47 0.26
N GLY A 555 27.79 -4.83 0.64
CA GLY A 555 29.00 -4.71 -0.18
C GLY A 555 28.93 -3.68 -1.33
N GLU A 556 27.97 -2.74 -1.32
CA GLU A 556 27.89 -1.69 -2.36
C GLU A 556 29.20 -0.92 -2.49
N ARG A 557 29.87 -0.64 -1.38
CA ARG A 557 31.14 0.08 -1.37
C ARG A 557 32.26 -0.70 -2.09
N ASP A 558 32.38 -1.99 -1.79
CA ASP A 558 33.39 -2.85 -2.39
C ASP A 558 33.07 -3.13 -3.86
N LYS A 559 31.81 -3.33 -4.22
CA LYS A 559 31.38 -3.45 -5.61
C LYS A 559 31.72 -2.21 -6.42
N LEU A 560 31.43 -1.02 -5.90
CA LEU A 560 31.72 0.25 -6.57
C LEU A 560 33.23 0.50 -6.72
N LEU A 561 34.03 0.07 -5.75
CA LEU A 561 35.51 0.15 -5.84
C LEU A 561 36.05 -0.80 -6.91
N ASN A 562 35.46 -1.96 -7.10
CA ASN A 562 35.87 -2.97 -8.09
C ASN A 562 35.08 -2.88 -9.42
N MET A 563 34.33 -1.79 -9.63
CA MET A 563 33.43 -1.62 -10.79
C MET A 563 34.16 -1.78 -12.13
N GLU A 564 35.35 -1.21 -12.27
CA GLU A 564 36.12 -1.30 -13.50
C GLU A 564 36.50 -2.75 -13.85
N GLN A 565 36.91 -3.55 -12.86
CA GLN A 565 37.22 -4.96 -13.07
C GLN A 565 35.99 -5.78 -13.50
N LEU A 566 34.88 -5.59 -12.79
CA LEU A 566 33.66 -6.36 -13.04
C LEU A 566 33.05 -6.03 -14.41
N ILE A 567 33.01 -4.76 -14.79
CA ILE A 567 32.51 -4.34 -16.10
C ILE A 567 33.51 -4.71 -17.20
N GLY A 568 34.83 -4.51 -16.94
CA GLY A 568 35.89 -4.82 -17.88
C GLY A 568 35.99 -6.31 -18.25
N ALA A 569 35.62 -7.22 -17.35
CA ALA A 569 35.49 -8.64 -17.64
C ALA A 569 34.43 -8.95 -18.73
N ARG A 570 33.42 -8.09 -18.87
CA ARG A 570 32.33 -8.26 -19.86
C ARG A 570 32.54 -7.38 -21.11
N VAL A 571 33.18 -6.22 -20.96
CA VAL A 571 33.37 -5.24 -22.05
C VAL A 571 34.85 -5.15 -22.39
N ILE A 572 35.24 -5.89 -23.42
CA ILE A 572 36.63 -6.03 -23.84
C ILE A 572 37.09 -4.87 -24.74
N GLY A 573 38.32 -4.38 -24.53
CA GLY A 573 38.96 -3.38 -25.38
C GLY A 573 38.46 -1.93 -25.20
N GLN A 574 37.73 -1.62 -24.10
CA GLN A 574 37.14 -0.31 -23.85
C GLN A 574 37.47 0.21 -22.44
N GLN A 575 38.73 0.04 -22.00
CA GLN A 575 39.16 0.36 -20.64
C GLN A 575 38.88 1.83 -20.28
N ASP A 576 39.14 2.77 -21.19
CA ASP A 576 38.93 4.21 -20.96
C ASP A 576 37.43 4.52 -20.77
N ALA A 577 36.58 3.92 -21.59
CA ALA A 577 35.15 4.08 -21.47
C ALA A 577 34.64 3.53 -20.12
N VAL A 578 35.09 2.35 -19.73
CA VAL A 578 34.72 1.73 -18.44
C VAL A 578 35.21 2.58 -17.27
N ALA A 579 36.47 3.10 -17.32
CA ALA A 579 37.01 3.95 -16.27
C ALA A 579 36.26 5.28 -16.13
N ALA A 580 35.91 5.93 -17.24
CA ALA A 580 35.20 7.19 -17.29
C ALA A 580 33.79 7.05 -16.65
N VAL A 581 33.02 6.06 -17.09
CA VAL A 581 31.68 5.79 -16.53
C VAL A 581 31.77 5.41 -15.05
N SER A 582 32.74 4.56 -14.67
CA SER A 582 32.91 4.14 -13.27
C SER A 582 33.22 5.30 -12.33
N LYS A 583 34.05 6.27 -12.76
CA LYS A 583 34.32 7.50 -12.00
C LYS A 583 33.08 8.35 -11.80
N ALA A 584 32.29 8.55 -12.84
CA ALA A 584 31.07 9.37 -12.77
C ALA A 584 30.00 8.72 -11.86
N VAL A 585 29.80 7.40 -12.00
CA VAL A 585 28.87 6.64 -11.15
C VAL A 585 29.33 6.70 -9.68
N ARG A 586 30.61 6.49 -9.39
CA ARG A 586 31.15 6.62 -8.02
C ARG A 586 30.96 8.01 -7.44
N ARG A 587 31.16 9.08 -8.23
CA ARG A 587 30.93 10.47 -7.80
C ARG A 587 29.47 10.71 -7.43
N SER A 588 28.54 10.23 -8.25
CA SER A 588 27.09 10.34 -7.99
C SER A 588 26.68 9.56 -6.72
N ARG A 589 27.16 8.31 -6.58
CA ARG A 589 26.87 7.46 -5.41
C ARG A 589 27.50 7.95 -4.11
N ALA A 590 28.62 8.66 -4.20
CA ALA A 590 29.24 9.32 -3.05
C ALA A 590 28.53 10.62 -2.61
N GLY A 591 27.42 11.02 -3.28
CA GLY A 591 26.69 12.26 -2.96
C GLY A 591 27.43 13.55 -3.35
N LEU A 592 28.42 13.45 -4.25
CA LEU A 592 29.20 14.60 -4.71
C LEU A 592 28.67 15.23 -6.03
N GLN A 593 27.41 14.90 -6.37
CA GLN A 593 26.69 15.42 -7.52
C GLN A 593 25.34 16.00 -7.06
N ASP A 594 24.77 16.92 -7.86
CA ASP A 594 23.45 17.46 -7.59
C ASP A 594 22.40 16.34 -7.49
N PRO A 595 21.67 16.20 -6.38
CA PRO A 595 20.70 15.13 -6.17
C PRO A 595 19.53 15.16 -7.15
N ASN A 596 19.27 16.31 -7.78
CA ASN A 596 18.18 16.44 -8.75
C ASN A 596 18.57 15.94 -10.16
N ARG A 597 19.88 15.73 -10.46
CA ARG A 597 20.33 15.25 -11.77
C ARG A 597 20.32 13.73 -11.87
N PRO A 598 20.24 13.17 -13.11
CA PRO A 598 20.42 11.73 -13.32
C PRO A 598 21.74 11.18 -12.71
N LEU A 599 21.77 9.88 -12.39
CA LEU A 599 22.98 9.21 -11.84
C LEU A 599 24.24 9.41 -12.70
N GLY A 600 24.03 9.62 -14.00
CA GLY A 600 25.07 9.94 -14.98
C GLY A 600 24.47 10.11 -16.36
N SER A 601 25.11 10.91 -17.17
CA SER A 601 24.70 11.23 -18.54
C SER A 601 25.90 11.16 -19.49
N PHE A 602 25.86 10.25 -20.46
CA PHE A 602 27.02 9.93 -21.30
C PHE A 602 26.67 9.94 -22.78
N LEU A 603 27.56 10.48 -23.60
CA LEU A 603 27.50 10.33 -25.05
C LEU A 603 28.60 9.37 -25.52
N PHE A 604 28.20 8.20 -26.05
CA PHE A 604 29.09 7.18 -26.59
C PHE A 604 29.28 7.37 -28.09
N LEU A 605 30.48 7.70 -28.51
CA LEU A 605 30.85 7.92 -29.89
C LEU A 605 31.71 6.78 -30.41
N GLY A 606 31.45 6.32 -31.61
CA GLY A 606 32.28 5.32 -32.25
C GLY A 606 31.54 4.47 -33.32
N PRO A 607 32.28 3.66 -34.07
CA PRO A 607 31.70 2.85 -35.12
C PRO A 607 30.75 1.77 -34.56
N THR A 608 30.05 1.10 -35.45
CA THR A 608 29.12 0.03 -35.08
C THR A 608 29.90 -1.21 -34.63
N GLY A 609 29.43 -1.92 -33.62
CA GLY A 609 29.98 -3.23 -33.19
C GLY A 609 31.21 -3.14 -32.27
N VAL A 610 31.55 -1.97 -31.73
CA VAL A 610 32.67 -1.75 -30.79
C VAL A 610 32.30 -1.98 -29.30
N GLY A 611 31.01 -2.24 -29.00
CA GLY A 611 30.59 -2.57 -27.62
C GLY A 611 29.78 -1.50 -26.90
N LYS A 612 29.33 -0.40 -27.55
CA LYS A 612 28.51 0.64 -26.92
C LYS A 612 27.27 0.09 -26.18
N THR A 613 26.47 -0.71 -26.86
CA THR A 613 25.28 -1.36 -26.27
C THR A 613 25.66 -2.43 -25.25
N GLU A 614 26.79 -3.11 -25.37
CA GLU A 614 27.23 -4.10 -24.40
C GLU A 614 27.68 -3.44 -23.08
N LEU A 615 28.36 -2.30 -23.16
CA LEU A 615 28.66 -1.49 -21.95
C LEU A 615 27.37 -1.04 -21.26
N THR A 616 26.36 -0.60 -22.01
CA THR A 616 25.05 -0.23 -21.47
C THR A 616 24.40 -1.38 -20.71
N LYS A 617 24.41 -2.60 -21.27
CA LYS A 617 23.91 -3.81 -20.62
C LYS A 617 24.71 -4.20 -19.39
N ALA A 618 26.03 -4.09 -19.48
CA ALA A 618 26.93 -4.37 -18.35
C ALA A 618 26.66 -3.40 -17.18
N LEU A 619 26.39 -2.14 -17.48
CA LEU A 619 26.00 -1.13 -16.48
C LEU A 619 24.64 -1.41 -15.85
N ALA A 620 23.65 -1.82 -16.65
CA ALA A 620 22.34 -2.21 -16.14
C ALA A 620 22.47 -3.42 -15.19
N SER A 621 23.19 -4.43 -15.60
CA SER A 621 23.48 -5.62 -14.77
C SER A 621 24.22 -5.27 -13.48
N PHE A 622 25.22 -4.39 -13.57
CA PHE A 622 26.04 -4.01 -12.42
C PHE A 622 25.27 -3.15 -11.41
N LEU A 623 24.55 -2.14 -11.89
CA LEU A 623 23.84 -1.16 -11.04
C LEU A 623 22.51 -1.68 -10.51
N PHE A 624 21.82 -2.49 -11.29
CA PHE A 624 20.44 -2.89 -11.00
C PHE A 624 20.25 -4.42 -10.92
N ASP A 625 21.34 -5.18 -11.01
CA ASP A 625 21.39 -6.66 -10.96
C ASP A 625 20.43 -7.35 -11.99
N ASP A 626 20.08 -6.62 -13.05
CA ASP A 626 19.20 -7.08 -14.13
C ASP A 626 19.67 -6.53 -15.49
N ASP A 627 20.04 -7.41 -16.41
CA ASP A 627 20.43 -7.07 -17.79
C ASP A 627 19.28 -6.37 -18.55
N ASN A 628 18.02 -6.56 -18.10
CA ASN A 628 16.80 -5.99 -18.69
C ASN A 628 16.37 -4.69 -18.01
N ALA A 629 17.07 -4.20 -16.98
CA ALA A 629 16.83 -2.90 -16.38
C ALA A 629 17.29 -1.77 -17.31
N MET A 630 16.82 -1.81 -18.56
CA MET A 630 17.22 -0.88 -19.62
C MET A 630 16.06 -0.63 -20.56
N VAL A 631 15.76 0.64 -20.80
CA VAL A 631 14.88 1.06 -21.90
C VAL A 631 15.74 1.54 -23.06
N ARG A 632 15.53 0.96 -24.23
CA ARG A 632 16.18 1.38 -25.48
C ARG A 632 15.17 2.11 -26.35
N ILE A 633 15.51 3.33 -26.73
CA ILE A 633 14.74 4.19 -27.62
C ILE A 633 15.58 4.46 -28.87
N ASP A 634 15.14 3.98 -30.01
CA ASP A 634 15.81 4.18 -31.29
C ASP A 634 15.39 5.55 -31.85
N MET A 635 16.34 6.47 -31.94
CA MET A 635 16.07 7.83 -32.38
C MET A 635 15.72 7.94 -33.88
N SER A 636 15.96 6.89 -34.66
CA SER A 636 15.48 6.84 -36.05
C SER A 636 13.94 6.84 -36.16
N GLU A 637 13.22 6.45 -35.12
CA GLU A 637 11.75 6.54 -35.06
C GLU A 637 11.25 7.95 -34.70
N TYR A 638 12.15 8.84 -34.26
CA TYR A 638 11.84 10.18 -33.77
C TYR A 638 12.46 11.30 -34.62
N MET A 639 12.56 11.07 -35.92
CA MET A 639 13.10 12.04 -36.89
C MET A 639 12.11 13.18 -37.19
N GLU A 640 10.82 12.93 -37.01
CA GLU A 640 9.75 13.88 -37.30
C GLU A 640 9.19 14.52 -36.04
N LYS A 641 8.76 15.79 -36.13
CA LYS A 641 8.18 16.54 -35.02
C LYS A 641 6.98 15.82 -34.36
N HIS A 642 6.16 15.16 -35.15
CA HIS A 642 4.98 14.42 -34.64
C HIS A 642 5.34 13.20 -33.79
N SER A 643 6.46 12.57 -34.05
CA SER A 643 6.91 11.41 -33.26
C SER A 643 7.46 11.82 -31.88
N VAL A 644 7.91 13.06 -31.73
CA VAL A 644 8.46 13.56 -30.45
C VAL A 644 7.40 13.54 -29.32
N SER A 645 6.14 13.85 -29.65
CA SER A 645 5.05 13.77 -28.68
C SER A 645 4.81 12.35 -28.14
N ARG A 646 5.21 11.31 -28.84
CA ARG A 646 5.14 9.91 -28.35
C ARG A 646 6.13 9.63 -27.23
N LEU A 647 7.21 10.42 -27.09
CA LEU A 647 8.16 10.26 -25.99
C LEU A 647 7.56 10.72 -24.66
N VAL A 648 6.85 11.85 -24.67
CA VAL A 648 6.35 12.53 -23.46
C VAL A 648 4.86 12.27 -23.22
N GLY A 649 4.13 11.91 -24.27
CA GLY A 649 2.68 11.79 -24.29
C GLY A 649 2.00 12.90 -25.05
N ALA A 650 0.85 12.62 -25.66
CA ALA A 650 0.07 13.57 -26.41
C ALA A 650 -0.62 14.58 -25.46
N PRO A 651 -0.72 15.87 -25.83
CA PRO A 651 -1.49 16.84 -25.05
C PRO A 651 -3.00 16.51 -25.06
N PRO A 652 -3.79 17.07 -24.11
CA PRO A 652 -5.22 16.85 -24.03
C PRO A 652 -5.93 17.17 -25.35
N GLY A 653 -6.79 16.27 -25.80
CA GLY A 653 -7.56 16.41 -27.05
C GLY A 653 -6.92 15.82 -28.29
N TYR A 654 -5.73 15.23 -28.21
CA TYR A 654 -5.09 14.51 -29.32
C TYR A 654 -5.21 13.01 -29.16
N VAL A 655 -5.18 12.28 -30.28
CA VAL A 655 -5.19 10.81 -30.31
C VAL A 655 -3.95 10.27 -29.58
N GLY A 656 -4.14 9.32 -28.68
CA GLY A 656 -3.05 8.75 -27.86
C GLY A 656 -2.83 9.43 -26.50
N TYR A 657 -3.68 10.36 -26.07
CA TYR A 657 -3.60 11.03 -24.76
C TYR A 657 -3.65 10.03 -23.58
N GLU A 658 -4.45 8.97 -23.70
CA GLU A 658 -4.60 7.96 -22.64
C GLU A 658 -3.42 6.97 -22.54
N GLU A 659 -2.63 6.84 -23.61
CA GLU A 659 -1.55 5.84 -23.66
C GLU A 659 -0.26 6.27 -22.92
N GLY A 660 -0.14 7.56 -22.58
CA GLY A 660 1.08 8.11 -21.97
C GLY A 660 2.28 8.17 -22.93
N GLY A 661 3.40 8.73 -22.51
CA GLY A 661 4.63 8.80 -23.30
C GLY A 661 5.51 7.56 -23.11
N VAL A 662 6.14 7.07 -24.18
CA VAL A 662 7.01 5.89 -24.13
C VAL A 662 8.15 6.07 -23.12
N LEU A 663 8.79 7.21 -23.11
CA LEU A 663 9.89 7.53 -22.18
C LEU A 663 9.37 7.74 -20.77
N THR A 664 8.36 8.60 -20.60
CA THR A 664 7.83 8.99 -19.30
C THR A 664 7.19 7.80 -18.59
N GLU A 665 6.42 6.97 -19.30
CA GLU A 665 5.77 5.79 -18.73
C GLU A 665 6.79 4.69 -18.35
N ALA A 666 7.83 4.50 -19.19
CA ALA A 666 8.88 3.54 -18.90
C ALA A 666 9.65 3.90 -17.62
N VAL A 667 9.99 5.20 -17.44
CA VAL A 667 10.71 5.66 -16.24
C VAL A 667 9.78 5.72 -15.02
N ARG A 668 8.53 6.09 -15.19
CA ARG A 668 7.54 6.07 -14.11
C ARG A 668 7.34 4.67 -13.53
N ARG A 669 7.28 3.65 -14.41
CA ARG A 669 7.14 2.24 -13.97
C ARG A 669 8.40 1.66 -13.36
N ARG A 670 9.57 2.07 -13.87
CA ARG A 670 10.87 1.66 -13.38
C ARG A 670 11.80 2.88 -13.24
N PRO A 671 11.77 3.59 -12.11
CA PRO A 671 12.59 4.78 -11.91
C PRO A 671 14.10 4.46 -11.87
N TYR A 672 14.47 3.20 -11.65
CA TYR A 672 15.85 2.72 -11.60
C TYR A 672 16.15 1.88 -12.83
N GLN A 673 16.74 2.51 -13.84
CA GLN A 673 17.12 1.84 -15.07
C GLN A 673 18.12 2.64 -15.89
N VAL A 674 18.69 1.99 -16.89
CA VAL A 674 19.45 2.68 -17.93
C VAL A 674 18.51 3.08 -19.05
N VAL A 675 18.50 4.36 -19.42
CA VAL A 675 17.80 4.86 -20.59
C VAL A 675 18.79 5.06 -21.72
N LEU A 676 18.70 4.22 -22.74
CA LEU A 676 19.57 4.26 -23.91
C LEU A 676 18.85 4.93 -25.09
N PHE A 677 19.34 6.07 -25.49
CA PHE A 677 18.97 6.74 -26.75
C PHE A 677 19.94 6.34 -27.83
N ASP A 678 19.52 5.47 -28.74
CA ASP A 678 20.38 4.93 -29.79
C ASP A 678 20.28 5.77 -31.07
N GLU A 679 21.42 6.00 -31.74
CA GLU A 679 21.55 6.82 -32.96
C GLU A 679 21.00 8.26 -32.80
N VAL A 680 21.42 8.93 -31.69
CA VAL A 680 20.85 10.23 -31.28
C VAL A 680 21.04 11.33 -32.35
N GLU A 681 22.00 11.20 -33.27
CA GLU A 681 22.22 12.10 -34.39
C GLU A 681 21.04 12.14 -35.38
N LYS A 682 20.16 11.15 -35.37
CA LYS A 682 18.98 11.10 -36.24
C LYS A 682 17.75 11.78 -35.63
N ALA A 683 17.80 12.14 -34.35
CA ALA A 683 16.67 12.70 -33.64
C ALA A 683 16.26 14.08 -34.15
N HIS A 684 14.96 14.39 -34.13
CA HIS A 684 14.48 15.75 -34.36
C HIS A 684 14.99 16.72 -33.28
N SER A 685 15.20 17.98 -33.63
CA SER A 685 15.73 19.03 -32.73
C SER A 685 14.92 19.18 -31.41
N ASP A 686 13.62 18.93 -31.43
CA ASP A 686 12.75 19.04 -30.26
C ASP A 686 13.04 17.95 -29.21
N VAL A 687 13.60 16.81 -29.60
CA VAL A 687 14.05 15.74 -28.66
C VAL A 687 15.13 16.29 -27.72
N PHE A 688 16.05 17.11 -28.25
CA PHE A 688 17.12 17.70 -27.44
C PHE A 688 16.59 18.67 -26.39
N ASN A 689 15.47 19.37 -26.67
CA ASN A 689 14.83 20.26 -25.69
C ASN A 689 14.25 19.45 -24.51
N ILE A 690 13.68 18.27 -24.78
CA ILE A 690 13.20 17.32 -23.75
C ILE A 690 14.38 16.79 -22.94
N LEU A 691 15.45 16.36 -23.64
CA LEU A 691 16.66 15.85 -22.97
C LEU A 691 17.34 16.90 -22.11
N LEU A 692 17.38 18.18 -22.53
CA LEU A 692 17.90 19.26 -21.72
C LEU A 692 17.17 19.39 -20.39
N GLN A 693 15.84 19.30 -20.38
CA GLN A 693 15.07 19.34 -19.15
C GLN A 693 15.41 18.15 -18.23
N VAL A 694 15.53 16.94 -18.79
CA VAL A 694 15.91 15.73 -18.02
C VAL A 694 17.31 15.87 -17.45
N LEU A 695 18.27 16.41 -18.23
CA LEU A 695 19.67 16.52 -17.82
C LEU A 695 19.91 17.63 -16.78
N ASP A 696 19.08 18.68 -16.77
CA ASP A 696 19.20 19.81 -15.83
C ASP A 696 18.43 19.57 -14.55
N ASP A 697 17.13 19.31 -14.68
CA ASP A 697 16.19 19.27 -13.57
C ASP A 697 15.97 17.83 -13.06
N GLY A 698 16.45 16.80 -13.80
CA GLY A 698 16.20 15.39 -13.54
C GLY A 698 14.72 15.02 -13.52
N ARG A 699 13.86 15.85 -14.10
CA ARG A 699 12.41 15.68 -14.12
C ARG A 699 11.85 16.01 -15.49
N LEU A 700 10.74 15.34 -15.83
CA LEU A 700 10.03 15.58 -17.08
C LEU A 700 8.53 15.52 -16.83
N THR A 701 7.79 16.57 -17.22
CA THR A 701 6.32 16.55 -17.12
C THR A 701 5.72 15.90 -18.35
N ASP A 702 4.88 14.89 -18.16
CA ASP A 702 4.21 14.20 -19.25
C ASP A 702 3.03 15.02 -19.84
N GLY A 703 2.45 14.52 -20.93
CA GLY A 703 1.30 15.15 -21.59
C GLY A 703 0.03 15.20 -20.72
N GLN A 704 -0.01 14.47 -19.61
CA GLN A 704 -1.10 14.47 -18.63
C GLN A 704 -0.86 15.41 -17.45
N GLY A 705 0.27 16.13 -17.43
CA GLY A 705 0.66 17.05 -16.35
C GLY A 705 1.35 16.35 -15.16
N ARG A 706 1.71 15.08 -15.27
CA ARG A 706 2.43 14.34 -14.21
C ARG A 706 3.92 14.55 -14.37
N THR A 707 4.60 14.83 -13.27
CA THR A 707 6.07 14.96 -13.26
C THR A 707 6.72 13.61 -12.98
N VAL A 708 7.59 13.17 -13.90
CA VAL A 708 8.34 11.91 -13.80
C VAL A 708 9.77 12.23 -13.39
N ASP A 709 10.28 11.52 -12.39
CA ASP A 709 11.61 11.70 -11.81
C ASP A 709 12.64 10.79 -12.52
N PHE A 710 13.72 11.40 -13.04
CA PHE A 710 14.85 10.76 -13.71
C PHE A 710 16.12 10.75 -12.86
N SER A 711 16.10 11.28 -11.62
CA SER A 711 17.29 11.40 -10.76
C SER A 711 17.98 10.05 -10.49
N ASN A 712 17.22 8.97 -10.56
CA ASN A 712 17.72 7.61 -10.34
C ASN A 712 18.01 6.83 -11.63
N THR A 713 17.95 7.48 -12.80
CA THR A 713 18.25 6.86 -14.09
C THR A 713 19.68 7.14 -14.54
N LEU A 714 20.22 6.25 -15.35
CA LEU A 714 21.46 6.45 -16.07
C LEU A 714 21.15 6.73 -17.54
N ILE A 715 21.49 7.91 -18.02
CA ILE A 715 21.21 8.34 -19.41
C ILE A 715 22.41 8.02 -20.29
N ILE A 716 22.21 7.23 -21.32
CA ILE A 716 23.24 6.88 -22.31
C ILE A 716 22.72 7.22 -23.68
N LEU A 717 23.49 8.03 -24.39
CA LEU A 717 23.23 8.39 -25.79
C LEU A 717 24.30 7.74 -26.65
N THR A 718 23.95 7.11 -27.77
CA THR A 718 24.93 6.56 -28.71
C THR A 718 24.87 7.31 -30.02
N SER A 719 26.02 7.49 -30.63
CA SER A 719 26.10 8.12 -31.96
C SER A 719 27.25 7.51 -32.77
N ASN A 720 27.09 7.56 -34.08
CA ASN A 720 28.10 7.16 -35.08
C ASN A 720 28.81 8.36 -35.70
N LEU A 721 28.59 9.58 -35.20
CA LEU A 721 29.26 10.80 -35.69
C LEU A 721 30.79 10.66 -35.54
N GLY A 722 31.50 11.05 -36.55
CA GLY A 722 32.97 10.97 -36.57
C GLY A 722 33.54 9.57 -36.70
N SER A 723 32.69 8.53 -36.86
CA SER A 723 33.11 7.12 -36.97
C SER A 723 34.09 6.86 -38.10
N GLN A 724 34.08 7.65 -39.18
CA GLN A 724 35.01 7.55 -40.31
C GLN A 724 36.46 7.81 -39.86
N HIS A 725 36.68 8.80 -38.99
CA HIS A 725 38.04 9.13 -38.46
C HIS A 725 38.52 8.05 -37.47
N LEU A 726 37.58 7.50 -36.68
CA LEU A 726 37.90 6.39 -35.75
C LEU A 726 38.15 5.07 -36.48
N ALA A 727 37.47 4.82 -37.60
CA ALA A 727 37.68 3.64 -38.42
C ALA A 727 38.97 3.69 -39.23
N ALA A 728 39.52 4.88 -39.54
CA ALA A 728 40.75 5.09 -40.28
C ALA A 728 42.02 4.93 -39.43
N LEU A 729 41.90 4.78 -38.09
CA LEU A 729 43.03 4.53 -37.20
C LEU A 729 43.60 3.13 -37.44
N GLU A 730 44.92 3.06 -37.51
CA GLU A 730 45.66 1.78 -37.56
C GLU A 730 45.62 1.09 -36.19
N ASP A 731 45.81 -0.24 -36.19
CA ASP A 731 45.86 -1.00 -34.95
C ASP A 731 47.03 -0.52 -34.06
N GLY A 732 46.70 0.01 -32.88
CA GLY A 732 47.69 0.54 -31.91
C GLY A 732 47.87 2.05 -31.87
N GLN A 733 47.17 2.80 -32.75
CA GLN A 733 47.14 4.29 -32.65
C GLN A 733 46.22 4.77 -31.52
N ASP A 734 46.62 5.84 -30.80
CA ASP A 734 45.84 6.42 -29.72
C ASP A 734 44.64 7.22 -30.30
N VAL A 735 43.42 6.94 -29.79
CA VAL A 735 42.22 7.68 -30.17
C VAL A 735 42.34 9.20 -29.89
N LYS A 736 43.18 9.58 -28.95
CA LYS A 736 43.47 11.00 -28.63
C LYS A 736 43.98 11.80 -29.82
N GLU A 737 44.62 11.18 -30.80
CA GLU A 737 45.09 11.85 -32.01
C GLU A 737 43.96 12.35 -32.90
N VAL A 738 42.86 11.64 -32.94
CA VAL A 738 41.65 11.98 -33.76
C VAL A 738 40.53 12.62 -32.97
N GLU A 739 40.60 12.60 -31.64
CA GLU A 739 39.61 13.20 -30.75
C GLU A 739 39.24 14.63 -31.12
N PRO A 740 40.18 15.58 -31.40
CA PRO A 740 39.84 16.94 -31.79
C PRO A 740 38.97 17.00 -33.04
N LYS A 741 39.25 16.16 -34.05
CA LYS A 741 38.48 16.11 -35.31
C LYS A 741 37.08 15.53 -35.12
N VAL A 742 36.97 14.47 -34.30
CA VAL A 742 35.69 13.90 -33.94
C VAL A 742 34.84 14.89 -33.17
N MET A 743 35.44 15.58 -32.21
CA MET A 743 34.76 16.60 -31.39
C MET A 743 34.34 17.83 -32.20
N GLU A 744 35.06 18.18 -33.24
CA GLU A 744 34.67 19.23 -34.16
C GLU A 744 33.36 18.87 -34.90
N ILE A 745 33.23 17.65 -35.42
CA ILE A 745 32.00 17.11 -36.04
C ILE A 745 30.85 17.10 -35.05
N VAL A 746 31.10 16.62 -33.82
CA VAL A 746 30.08 16.55 -32.75
C VAL A 746 29.57 17.95 -32.38
N ARG A 747 30.49 18.91 -32.23
CA ARG A 747 30.13 20.33 -31.96
C ARG A 747 29.39 20.99 -33.12
N GLY A 748 29.63 20.55 -34.36
CA GLY A 748 28.88 20.99 -35.53
C GLY A 748 27.47 20.46 -35.60
N HIS A 749 27.20 19.31 -34.95
CA HIS A 749 25.88 18.64 -34.98
C HIS A 749 25.03 18.95 -33.76
N PHE A 750 25.62 18.91 -32.56
CA PHE A 750 24.91 19.16 -31.31
C PHE A 750 25.15 20.59 -30.81
N ARG A 751 24.13 21.19 -30.23
CA ARG A 751 24.24 22.51 -29.61
C ARG A 751 25.23 22.48 -28.44
N PRO A 752 26.02 23.53 -28.22
CA PRO A 752 26.95 23.61 -27.09
C PRO A 752 26.27 23.41 -25.72
N GLU A 753 25.06 23.96 -25.58
CA GLU A 753 24.24 23.79 -24.35
C GLU A 753 23.99 22.34 -24.01
N PHE A 754 23.70 21.50 -25.00
CA PHE A 754 23.43 20.07 -24.78
C PHE A 754 24.72 19.34 -24.39
N LEU A 755 25.83 19.58 -25.07
CA LEU A 755 27.09 18.93 -24.78
C LEU A 755 27.63 19.29 -23.37
N ASN A 756 27.41 20.52 -22.92
CA ASN A 756 27.85 20.99 -21.60
C ASN A 756 27.01 20.42 -20.43
N ARG A 757 25.86 19.80 -20.73
CA ARG A 757 25.01 19.16 -19.72
C ARG A 757 25.31 17.68 -19.51
N LEU A 758 26.04 17.08 -20.45
CA LEU A 758 26.52 15.71 -20.34
C LEU A 758 27.68 15.63 -19.34
N ASP A 759 27.70 14.58 -18.54
CA ASP A 759 28.82 14.33 -17.61
C ASP A 759 30.11 14.04 -18.36
N GLU A 760 30.02 13.28 -19.47
CA GLU A 760 31.20 12.96 -20.27
C GLU A 760 30.83 12.50 -21.70
N VAL A 761 31.69 12.84 -22.65
CA VAL A 761 31.66 12.34 -24.03
C VAL A 761 32.76 11.30 -24.18
N ILE A 762 32.37 10.08 -24.50
CA ILE A 762 33.26 8.91 -24.46
C ILE A 762 33.48 8.36 -25.88
N LEU A 763 34.76 8.31 -26.30
CA LEU A 763 35.15 7.76 -27.58
C LEU A 763 35.46 6.27 -27.43
N PHE A 764 34.79 5.44 -28.22
CA PHE A 764 35.01 3.99 -28.24
C PHE A 764 36.12 3.65 -29.24
N HIS A 765 37.07 2.86 -28.78
CA HIS A 765 38.14 2.32 -29.59
C HIS A 765 37.62 1.27 -30.58
N ARG A 766 38.27 1.21 -31.72
CA ARG A 766 38.08 0.08 -32.65
C ARG A 766 38.58 -1.20 -32.01
N LEU A 767 37.85 -2.28 -32.18
CA LEU A 767 38.28 -3.60 -31.72
C LEU A 767 39.34 -4.15 -32.66
N GLY A 768 40.51 -4.47 -32.14
CA GLY A 768 41.56 -5.18 -32.87
C GLY A 768 41.38 -6.70 -32.85
N SER A 769 42.11 -7.41 -33.66
CA SER A 769 42.07 -8.88 -33.73
C SER A 769 42.42 -9.56 -32.42
N ASN A 770 43.27 -8.93 -31.59
CA ASN A 770 43.67 -9.40 -30.25
C ASN A 770 42.49 -9.38 -29.23
N HIS A 771 41.47 -8.59 -29.46
CA HIS A 771 40.27 -8.50 -28.59
C HIS A 771 39.24 -9.61 -28.92
N MET A 772 39.39 -10.28 -30.06
CA MET A 772 38.36 -11.23 -30.51
C MET A 772 38.31 -12.52 -29.70
N ALA A 773 39.45 -13.09 -29.30
CA ALA A 773 39.49 -14.33 -28.52
C ALA A 773 38.73 -14.21 -27.16
N PRO A 774 38.93 -13.16 -26.32
CA PRO A 774 38.13 -12.94 -25.13
C PRO A 774 36.63 -12.71 -25.41
N ILE A 775 36.31 -12.05 -26.53
CA ILE A 775 34.91 -11.82 -26.90
C ILE A 775 34.22 -13.14 -27.29
N VAL A 776 34.92 -14.00 -28.04
CA VAL A 776 34.44 -15.36 -28.36
C VAL A 776 34.18 -16.14 -27.09
N GLU A 777 35.07 -16.11 -26.13
CA GLU A 777 34.91 -16.79 -24.82
C GLU A 777 33.62 -16.35 -24.12
N ILE A 778 33.37 -15.05 -24.02
CA ILE A 778 32.13 -14.50 -23.43
C ILE A 778 30.90 -14.99 -24.17
N GLN A 779 30.91 -15.03 -25.51
CA GLN A 779 29.77 -15.49 -26.30
C GLN A 779 29.56 -17.01 -26.16
N VAL A 780 30.62 -17.79 -26.08
CA VAL A 780 30.53 -19.25 -25.86
C VAL A 780 29.98 -19.54 -24.46
N GLN A 781 30.39 -18.80 -23.44
CA GLN A 781 29.79 -18.91 -22.09
C GLN A 781 28.27 -18.64 -22.08
N ARG A 782 27.76 -17.76 -22.94
CA ARG A 782 26.32 -17.56 -23.13
C ARG A 782 25.64 -18.79 -23.70
N VAL A 783 26.26 -19.44 -24.68
CA VAL A 783 25.76 -20.72 -25.25
C VAL A 783 25.81 -21.80 -24.15
N GLN A 784 26.87 -21.87 -23.37
CA GLN A 784 27.02 -22.81 -22.26
C GLN A 784 25.87 -22.68 -21.23
N LYS A 785 25.44 -21.45 -20.93
CA LYS A 785 24.30 -21.23 -20.03
C LYS A 785 22.98 -21.83 -20.56
N LEU A 786 22.78 -21.86 -21.87
CA LEU A 786 21.59 -22.47 -22.48
C LEU A 786 21.57 -23.99 -22.35
N LEU A 787 22.75 -24.59 -22.17
CA LEU A 787 22.93 -26.05 -22.05
C LEU A 787 22.92 -26.54 -20.60
N LYS A 788 22.77 -25.62 -19.63
CA LYS A 788 22.89 -25.91 -18.19
C LYS A 788 21.87 -26.94 -17.73
N ASP A 789 20.63 -26.87 -18.22
CA ASP A 789 19.53 -27.75 -17.82
C ASP A 789 19.79 -29.20 -18.22
N ARG A 790 20.51 -29.41 -19.33
CA ARG A 790 20.97 -30.72 -19.84
C ARG A 790 22.32 -31.16 -19.31
N LYS A 791 22.97 -30.33 -18.47
CA LYS A 791 24.32 -30.57 -17.89
C LYS A 791 25.40 -30.84 -18.95
N ILE A 792 25.24 -30.29 -20.17
CA ILE A 792 26.20 -30.46 -21.26
C ILE A 792 27.26 -29.39 -21.15
N THR A 793 28.55 -29.80 -21.31
CA THR A 793 29.69 -28.89 -21.23
C THR A 793 30.34 -28.75 -22.63
N LEU A 794 30.61 -27.50 -23.05
CA LEU A 794 31.36 -27.20 -24.29
C LEU A 794 32.83 -26.96 -23.97
N ALA A 795 33.70 -27.73 -24.60
CA ALA A 795 35.17 -27.56 -24.48
C ALA A 795 35.75 -27.16 -25.86
N LEU A 796 35.97 -25.85 -26.04
CA LEU A 796 36.55 -25.31 -27.26
C LEU A 796 38.08 -25.30 -27.16
N SER A 797 38.78 -25.79 -28.23
CA SER A 797 40.19 -25.59 -28.34
C SER A 797 40.57 -24.12 -28.60
N GLU A 798 41.78 -23.71 -28.27
CA GLU A 798 42.27 -22.34 -28.53
C GLU A 798 42.29 -22.02 -30.04
N GLU A 799 42.57 -23.01 -30.87
CA GLU A 799 42.50 -22.91 -32.35
C GLU A 799 41.05 -22.65 -32.82
N ALA A 800 40.06 -23.36 -32.26
CA ALA A 800 38.65 -23.16 -32.56
C ALA A 800 38.15 -21.76 -32.14
N LYS A 801 38.58 -21.24 -30.98
CA LYS A 801 38.32 -19.88 -30.54
C LYS A 801 38.95 -18.84 -31.47
N ALA A 802 40.17 -19.02 -31.84
CA ALA A 802 40.89 -18.15 -32.76
C ALA A 802 40.27 -18.16 -34.17
N TRP A 803 39.80 -19.33 -34.65
CA TRP A 803 39.10 -19.46 -35.90
C TRP A 803 37.75 -18.71 -35.89
N LEU A 804 36.94 -18.92 -34.86
CA LEU A 804 35.69 -18.17 -34.69
C LEU A 804 35.94 -16.65 -34.62
N GLY A 805 37.00 -16.22 -33.95
CA GLY A 805 37.40 -14.83 -33.89
C GLY A 805 37.75 -14.28 -35.28
N ARG A 806 38.51 -15.01 -36.10
CA ARG A 806 38.86 -14.63 -37.50
C ARG A 806 37.60 -14.52 -38.38
N VAL A 807 36.77 -15.53 -38.36
CA VAL A 807 35.52 -15.57 -39.19
C VAL A 807 34.49 -14.57 -38.76
N GLY A 808 34.44 -14.28 -37.44
CA GLY A 808 33.49 -13.35 -36.84
C GLY A 808 33.94 -11.89 -36.79
N TYR A 809 35.14 -11.57 -37.25
CA TYR A 809 35.69 -10.22 -37.28
C TYR A 809 35.52 -9.55 -38.65
N ASP A 810 35.05 -8.31 -38.62
CA ASP A 810 34.95 -7.46 -39.81
C ASP A 810 35.61 -6.10 -39.49
N PRO A 811 36.51 -5.60 -40.32
CA PRO A 811 37.17 -4.30 -40.07
C PRO A 811 36.22 -3.10 -39.98
N VAL A 812 35.06 -3.13 -40.60
CA VAL A 812 34.05 -2.06 -40.62
C VAL A 812 33.00 -2.24 -39.52
N TYR A 813 32.54 -3.48 -39.33
CA TYR A 813 31.45 -3.81 -38.40
C TYR A 813 31.91 -4.41 -37.06
N GLY A 814 33.22 -4.45 -36.83
CA GLY A 814 33.83 -4.95 -35.59
C GLY A 814 33.43 -6.39 -35.25
N ALA A 815 33.01 -6.63 -34.03
CA ALA A 815 32.57 -7.93 -33.52
C ALA A 815 31.09 -8.26 -33.81
N ARG A 816 30.35 -7.42 -34.54
CA ARG A 816 28.91 -7.66 -34.83
C ARG A 816 28.63 -8.96 -35.62
N PRO A 817 29.47 -9.37 -36.60
CA PRO A 817 29.28 -10.63 -37.31
C PRO A 817 29.55 -11.88 -36.47
N LEU A 818 30.32 -11.75 -35.36
CA LEU A 818 30.70 -12.88 -34.51
C LEU A 818 29.47 -13.68 -33.99
N LYS A 819 28.40 -13.00 -33.62
CA LYS A 819 27.19 -13.69 -33.16
C LYS A 819 26.60 -14.61 -34.23
N ARG A 820 26.62 -14.18 -35.48
CA ARG A 820 26.16 -15.00 -36.62
C ARG A 820 27.12 -16.16 -36.90
N ALA A 821 28.44 -15.92 -36.74
CA ALA A 821 29.42 -16.96 -36.91
C ALA A 821 29.24 -18.06 -35.83
N ILE A 822 29.07 -17.70 -34.58
CA ILE A 822 28.81 -18.66 -33.50
C ILE A 822 27.49 -19.40 -33.73
N GLN A 823 26.45 -18.73 -34.17
CA GLN A 823 25.19 -19.41 -34.51
C GLN A 823 25.38 -20.43 -35.60
N ARG A 824 25.97 -20.01 -36.70
CA ARG A 824 26.11 -20.87 -37.91
C ARG A 824 27.08 -22.05 -37.73
N TYR A 825 28.20 -21.82 -37.03
CA TYR A 825 29.28 -22.80 -37.00
C TYR A 825 29.36 -23.56 -35.67
N LEU A 826 28.67 -23.09 -34.59
CA LEU A 826 28.66 -23.80 -33.31
C LEU A 826 27.21 -24.21 -32.91
N GLN A 827 26.24 -23.27 -32.90
CA GLN A 827 24.90 -23.59 -32.39
C GLN A 827 24.08 -24.48 -33.34
N ASP A 828 24.09 -24.21 -34.65
CA ASP A 828 23.33 -24.99 -35.63
C ASP A 828 23.84 -26.45 -35.67
N PRO A 829 25.17 -26.73 -35.80
CA PRO A 829 25.68 -28.11 -35.77
C PRO A 829 25.44 -28.82 -34.43
N LEU A 830 25.56 -28.08 -33.31
CA LEU A 830 25.28 -28.64 -31.99
C LEU A 830 23.79 -29.01 -31.86
N ALA A 831 22.89 -28.18 -32.34
CA ALA A 831 21.45 -28.47 -32.35
C ALA A 831 21.12 -29.73 -33.15
N ASP A 832 21.77 -29.94 -34.32
CA ASP A 832 21.61 -31.13 -35.11
C ASP A 832 22.05 -32.39 -34.36
N LEU A 833 23.20 -32.36 -33.68
CA LEU A 833 23.70 -33.48 -32.87
C LEU A 833 22.77 -33.78 -31.66
N LEU A 834 22.25 -32.74 -31.03
CA LEU A 834 21.29 -32.88 -29.91
C LEU A 834 19.95 -33.50 -30.39
N LEU A 835 19.45 -33.09 -31.54
CA LEU A 835 18.22 -33.62 -32.10
C LEU A 835 18.34 -35.07 -32.58
N ARG A 836 19.55 -35.47 -33.07
CA ARG A 836 19.86 -36.86 -33.43
C ARG A 836 20.10 -37.78 -32.25
N GLY A 837 20.17 -37.20 -31.00
CA GLY A 837 20.43 -37.97 -29.80
C GLY A 837 21.88 -38.42 -29.66
N GLU A 838 22.82 -37.83 -30.43
CA GLU A 838 24.25 -38.17 -30.42
C GLU A 838 24.98 -37.54 -29.21
N VAL A 839 24.37 -36.57 -28.57
CA VAL A 839 24.89 -35.90 -27.35
C VAL A 839 23.95 -36.20 -26.16
N PRO A 840 24.33 -37.14 -25.27
CA PRO A 840 23.55 -37.44 -24.07
C PRO A 840 23.67 -36.33 -23.02
N ASP A 841 22.69 -36.25 -22.12
CA ASP A 841 22.73 -35.30 -21.01
C ASP A 841 23.94 -35.60 -20.11
N GLY A 842 24.66 -34.56 -19.73
CA GLY A 842 25.91 -34.65 -18.94
C GLY A 842 27.18 -34.86 -19.77
N ALA A 843 27.10 -34.90 -21.10
CA ALA A 843 28.24 -35.09 -21.97
C ALA A 843 29.09 -33.83 -22.08
N THR A 844 30.38 -34.02 -22.43
CA THR A 844 31.29 -32.93 -22.80
C THR A 844 31.52 -32.95 -24.31
N VAL A 845 31.08 -31.90 -24.99
CA VAL A 845 31.29 -31.73 -26.43
C VAL A 845 32.60 -30.98 -26.67
N LYS A 846 33.56 -31.64 -27.30
CA LYS A 846 34.83 -31.03 -27.72
C LYS A 846 34.63 -30.36 -29.09
N VAL A 847 35.15 -29.16 -29.20
CA VAL A 847 35.05 -28.35 -30.43
C VAL A 847 36.44 -28.00 -30.91
N GLU A 848 36.81 -28.48 -32.09
CA GLU A 848 38.14 -28.28 -32.69
C GLU A 848 38.02 -27.60 -34.03
N GLU A 849 39.09 -26.91 -34.49
CA GLU A 849 39.16 -26.32 -35.82
C GLU A 849 39.32 -27.45 -36.86
N GLY A 850 38.46 -27.50 -37.89
CA GLY A 850 38.53 -28.36 -39.04
C GLY A 850 38.77 -27.57 -40.32
N ASP A 851 38.76 -28.27 -41.49
CA ASP A 851 38.93 -27.66 -42.80
C ASP A 851 37.77 -26.73 -43.15
N GLY A 852 37.84 -25.45 -42.73
CA GLY A 852 36.83 -24.43 -43.03
C GLY A 852 35.53 -24.49 -42.19
N ALA A 853 35.50 -25.33 -41.17
CA ALA A 853 34.35 -25.47 -40.23
C ALA A 853 34.84 -25.91 -38.84
N LEU A 854 33.95 -25.95 -37.86
CA LEU A 854 34.20 -26.52 -36.54
C LEU A 854 33.81 -28.00 -36.52
N ASN A 855 34.65 -28.85 -35.98
CA ASN A 855 34.34 -30.27 -35.72
C ASN A 855 33.88 -30.41 -34.28
N LEU A 856 32.67 -30.92 -34.08
CA LEU A 856 32.08 -31.21 -32.79
C LEU A 856 32.16 -32.72 -32.53
N ALA A 857 32.82 -33.12 -31.47
CA ALA A 857 32.95 -34.51 -31.03
C ALA A 857 32.46 -34.63 -29.56
N VAL A 858 31.77 -35.71 -29.24
CA VAL A 858 31.22 -35.98 -27.90
C VAL A 858 32.19 -36.82 -27.07
#